data_6ac89c7337539efa207559816daaeb43
#
_entry.id   6ac89c7337539efa207559816daaeb43
#
_cell.length_a   1.000
_cell.length_b   1.000
_cell.length_c   1.000
_cell.angle_alpha   90.00
_cell.angle_beta   90.00
_cell.angle_gamma   90.00
#
_symmetry.space_group_name_H-M   'P 1'
#
loop_
_entity.id
_entity.type
_entity.pdbx_description
1 polymer ?
#
loop_
_entity_poly.entity_id
_entity_poly.type
_entity_poly.pdbx_seq_one_letter_code
_entity_poly.pdbx_strand_id
1 'polypeptide(L)'
;MRGNLKNSVHIMVMSMWRRKYILASCAIIWAVFYLYLHYTTVPEDTGYSSSGISVKHPIDIEFANGKLMKQTTGLKLINKLTDTSSTSPKENKFSTENTDLIQTLPSDHYKHMTEEEIRVHRMNEKLEREKHRQKSVREKFSDKGIKQTSIQVKPKSKSIGYEAEMFNVSTSTTEEPTYIPPLRLVHFDLKGAPPKITYFKSIFPLLKFAGANGILMEYEDTFPFSGPLAHIAAENAYTKKQIRYILELAKNHDLIVIPLIQTFGHLEFVLKLSEFKHLREVEDIPQSVCPTNNNTLAMVKMMVDQIMALHSDSKWLHIGCDEVYQLGQCSRCSRYDRNSLFLAYVRKVAKYVKEKYNVTPIIWDDMLRHVTVAEMNKYEIGQLVEPMAWTYVEDVYLFLPNSLWEKYSQVFPFMWTASAFKGAFGETLTVPDAKRHLENNKAWLAVMNEYNNEFSGFRGIALTGWQRYDHFASLCELLPAALPSLVLNLLTVSQGQFNKEVFPKMQELLECSSRAHYHLDLEHDPYMWRALGVCFFPGSAVFRITLRHNEVTKSLDKYINDITVHKGWMTEYNLNHNFSSPLRVQELLKDFSYYNSSLNMLQEAAVKALREIYDDDTVSEWIELNIYPYVKEMKKIWVRGQRLKKYQTWPRRPLPRVVNLPPPPSIDMGIVAS
;
A
#
# COMPACT_ATOMS: atom_id res chain seq x y z
N MET A 1 -21.31 51.82 -37.51
CA MET A 1 -22.10 51.69 -36.27
C MET A 1 -23.31 50.73 -36.33
N ARG A 2 -23.39 49.78 -37.27
CA ARG A 2 -24.52 48.81 -37.35
C ARG A 2 -24.15 47.37 -36.96
N GLY A 3 -22.88 47.07 -36.62
CA GLY A 3 -22.41 45.74 -36.24
C GLY A 3 -22.52 45.40 -34.76
N ASN A 4 -22.45 46.38 -33.86
CA ASN A 4 -22.40 46.15 -32.41
C ASN A 4 -23.77 46.00 -31.71
N LEU A 5 -24.86 46.40 -32.38
CA LEU A 5 -26.21 46.29 -31.78
C LEU A 5 -26.77 44.87 -31.84
N LYS A 6 -26.44 44.07 -32.88
CA LYS A 6 -26.93 42.70 -33.00
C LYS A 6 -26.33 41.73 -31.99
N ASN A 7 -25.07 41.90 -31.63
CA ASN A 7 -24.43 41.03 -30.63
C ASN A 7 -24.92 41.30 -29.20
N SER A 8 -25.18 42.58 -28.86
CA SER A 8 -25.72 42.95 -27.54
C SER A 8 -27.15 42.45 -27.31
N VAL A 9 -28.00 42.46 -28.35
CA VAL A 9 -29.37 41.93 -28.27
C VAL A 9 -29.35 40.39 -28.14
N HIS A 10 -28.43 39.70 -28.82
CA HIS A 10 -28.34 38.24 -28.74
C HIS A 10 -27.86 37.78 -27.33
N ILE A 11 -26.92 38.44 -26.73
CA ILE A 11 -26.45 38.17 -25.35
C ILE A 11 -27.56 38.46 -24.32
N MET A 12 -28.36 39.50 -24.52
CA MET A 12 -29.45 39.86 -23.61
C MET A 12 -30.62 38.85 -23.70
N VAL A 13 -30.95 38.35 -24.89
CA VAL A 13 -31.95 37.32 -25.08
C VAL A 13 -31.54 35.96 -24.50
N MET A 14 -30.27 35.55 -24.68
CA MET A 14 -29.70 34.35 -24.08
C MET A 14 -29.67 34.41 -22.54
N SER A 15 -29.42 35.56 -21.96
CA SER A 15 -29.45 35.80 -20.50
C SER A 15 -30.86 35.69 -19.93
N MET A 16 -31.87 36.23 -20.66
CA MET A 16 -33.28 36.11 -20.24
C MET A 16 -33.81 34.64 -20.36
N TRP A 17 -33.35 33.90 -21.36
CA TRP A 17 -33.70 32.48 -21.51
C TRP A 17 -33.09 31.64 -20.36
N ARG A 18 -31.85 31.84 -20.02
CA ARG A 18 -31.22 31.14 -18.87
C ARG A 18 -31.92 31.43 -17.54
N ARG A 19 -32.36 32.66 -17.29
CA ARG A 19 -33.14 33.01 -16.08
C ARG A 19 -34.49 32.29 -16.02
N LYS A 20 -35.21 32.14 -17.17
CA LYS A 20 -36.47 31.38 -17.22
C LYS A 20 -36.30 29.90 -16.91
N TYR A 21 -35.23 29.26 -17.38
CA TYR A 21 -34.94 27.86 -17.06
C TYR A 21 -34.54 27.66 -15.60
N ILE A 22 -33.79 28.56 -15.02
CA ILE A 22 -33.45 28.52 -13.60
C ILE A 22 -34.70 28.66 -12.72
N LEU A 23 -35.58 29.59 -13.03
CA LEU A 23 -36.87 29.77 -12.31
C LEU A 23 -37.79 28.55 -12.45
N ALA A 24 -37.88 27.97 -13.63
CA ALA A 24 -38.64 26.74 -13.87
C ALA A 24 -38.09 25.54 -13.10
N SER A 25 -36.76 25.40 -13.06
CA SER A 25 -36.10 24.33 -12.29
C SER A 25 -36.33 24.51 -10.78
N CYS A 26 -36.26 25.73 -10.27
CA CYS A 26 -36.55 26.04 -8.86
C CYS A 26 -38.02 25.74 -8.52
N ALA A 27 -38.95 26.03 -9.41
CA ALA A 27 -40.38 25.74 -9.21
C ALA A 27 -40.64 24.22 -9.18
N ILE A 28 -39.97 23.43 -10.02
CA ILE A 28 -40.08 21.97 -10.03
C ILE A 28 -39.51 21.38 -8.74
N ILE A 29 -38.35 21.87 -8.27
CA ILE A 29 -37.75 21.42 -7.00
C ILE A 29 -38.68 21.74 -5.83
N TRP A 30 -39.28 22.92 -5.82
CA TRP A 30 -40.27 23.31 -4.79
C TRP A 30 -41.53 22.44 -4.83
N ALA A 31 -42.05 22.09 -6.00
CA ALA A 31 -43.19 21.23 -6.16
C ALA A 31 -42.90 19.79 -5.68
N VAL A 32 -41.72 19.25 -6.00
CA VAL A 32 -41.27 17.92 -5.51
C VAL A 32 -41.08 17.93 -3.99
N PHE A 33 -40.54 18.99 -3.44
CA PHE A 33 -40.37 19.15 -1.99
C PHE A 33 -41.71 19.29 -1.26
N TYR A 34 -42.68 20.01 -1.84
CA TYR A 34 -44.04 20.15 -1.32
C TYR A 34 -44.79 18.83 -1.35
N LEU A 35 -44.68 18.05 -2.42
CA LEU A 35 -45.29 16.73 -2.54
C LEU A 35 -44.63 15.76 -1.54
N TYR A 36 -43.32 15.84 -1.34
CA TYR A 36 -42.61 15.03 -0.34
C TYR A 36 -43.13 15.32 1.09
N LEU A 37 -43.26 16.59 1.44
CA LEU A 37 -43.82 16.99 2.74
C LEU A 37 -45.29 16.55 2.90
N HIS A 38 -46.07 16.60 1.84
CA HIS A 38 -47.50 16.21 1.90
C HIS A 38 -47.70 14.70 2.03
N TYR A 39 -46.76 13.89 1.49
CA TYR A 39 -46.78 12.42 1.62
C TYR A 39 -46.24 11.92 2.95
N THR A 40 -45.49 12.72 3.69
CA THR A 40 -44.95 12.36 5.00
C THR A 40 -45.78 12.81 6.20
N THR A 41 -46.94 13.47 5.96
CA THR A 41 -47.88 13.93 7.00
C THR A 41 -49.28 13.33 6.85
N VAL A 42 -49.36 11.99 6.86
CA VAL A 42 -50.66 11.31 7.05
C VAL A 42 -50.69 10.74 8.45
N PRO A 43 -51.64 11.10 9.33
CA PRO A 43 -51.75 10.51 10.68
C PRO A 43 -52.35 9.09 10.55
N GLU A 44 -51.71 8.11 11.19
CA GLU A 44 -52.33 6.83 11.47
C GLU A 44 -53.37 6.98 12.57
N ASP A 45 -54.61 6.76 12.24
CA ASP A 45 -55.66 6.48 13.21
C ASP A 45 -56.33 5.16 12.84
N THR A 46 -56.37 4.24 13.76
CA THR A 46 -57.33 3.24 14.16
C THR A 46 -56.72 1.88 14.55
N GLY A 47 -56.91 1.61 15.80
CA GLY A 47 -56.66 0.55 16.64
C GLY A 47 -57.00 -0.88 16.23
N TYR A 48 -56.27 -1.80 16.87
CA TYR A 48 -56.83 -3.00 17.50
C TYR A 48 -55.89 -3.50 18.63
N SER A 49 -56.52 -3.85 19.72
CA SER A 49 -55.92 -4.32 20.98
C SER A 49 -55.39 -5.74 20.86
N SER A 50 -54.30 -6.09 21.48
CA SER A 50 -54.23 -6.92 22.70
C SER A 50 -52.85 -7.54 22.91
N SER A 51 -52.52 -7.66 24.21
CA SER A 51 -51.60 -8.53 24.90
C SER A 51 -50.10 -8.16 24.91
N GLY A 52 -49.74 -7.67 26.05
CA GLY A 52 -48.50 -7.38 26.70
C GLY A 52 -47.39 -8.38 26.65
N ILE A 53 -46.20 -7.82 26.45
CA ILE A 53 -44.97 -8.23 27.16
C ILE A 53 -44.14 -6.95 27.37
N SER A 54 -43.92 -6.69 28.66
CA SER A 54 -43.12 -5.59 29.20
C SER A 54 -41.65 -5.81 28.86
N VAL A 55 -41.04 -4.86 28.12
CA VAL A 55 -39.59 -4.72 28.08
C VAL A 55 -39.25 -3.34 28.62
N LYS A 56 -38.48 -3.36 29.71
CA LYS A 56 -38.01 -2.19 30.45
C LYS A 56 -37.05 -1.34 29.59
N HIS A 57 -37.25 -0.04 29.69
CA HIS A 57 -36.41 1.04 29.16
C HIS A 57 -35.03 1.12 29.87
N PRO A 58 -34.09 1.86 29.28
CA PRO A 58 -32.65 1.75 29.54
C PRO A 58 -32.20 2.42 30.82
N ILE A 59 -31.09 1.90 31.31
CA ILE A 59 -30.42 2.33 32.56
C ILE A 59 -29.68 3.64 32.28
N ASP A 60 -30.07 4.68 33.02
CA ASP A 60 -29.31 5.89 33.24
C ASP A 60 -28.06 5.56 34.06
N ILE A 61 -26.90 5.88 33.55
CA ILE A 61 -25.63 5.82 34.27
C ILE A 61 -25.36 7.21 34.85
N GLU A 62 -25.74 7.39 36.11
CA GLU A 62 -25.27 8.50 36.96
C GLU A 62 -23.79 8.32 37.30
N PHE A 63 -23.03 9.39 37.11
CA PHE A 63 -21.65 9.51 37.61
C PHE A 63 -21.69 9.78 39.12
N ALA A 64 -21.28 8.79 39.93
CA ALA A 64 -20.96 8.99 41.33
C ALA A 64 -19.46 9.03 41.58
N ASN A 65 -19.04 10.09 42.26
CA ASN A 65 -17.69 10.39 42.72
C ASN A 65 -17.07 9.34 43.65
N GLY A 66 -15.82 9.08 43.38
CA GLY A 66 -14.69 8.83 44.29
C GLY A 66 -14.88 8.05 45.58
N LYS A 67 -14.18 6.91 45.63
CA LYS A 67 -13.29 6.60 46.76
C LYS A 67 -12.38 5.40 46.47
N LEU A 68 -11.12 5.66 46.68
CA LEU A 68 -9.98 4.71 46.71
C LEU A 68 -10.20 3.67 47.82
N MET A 69 -10.03 2.38 47.50
CA MET A 69 -9.68 1.40 48.52
C MET A 69 -8.50 0.55 48.05
N LYS A 70 -7.44 0.66 48.86
CA LYS A 70 -6.20 -0.12 48.76
C LYS A 70 -6.48 -1.56 49.17
N GLN A 71 -5.90 -2.51 48.45
CA GLN A 71 -5.39 -3.73 49.06
C GLN A 71 -3.96 -4.02 48.60
N THR A 72 -3.15 -4.10 49.61
CA THR A 72 -1.70 -4.34 49.63
C THR A 72 -1.39 -5.83 49.71
N THR A 73 -0.44 -6.27 48.94
CA THR A 73 0.61 -7.24 49.32
C THR A 73 1.67 -7.10 48.20
N GLY A 74 2.85 -6.70 48.38
CA GLY A 74 3.88 -6.93 49.38
C GLY A 74 5.07 -7.55 48.67
N LEU A 75 6.10 -6.74 48.33
CA LEU A 75 7.49 -7.15 48.54
C LEU A 75 8.42 -5.94 48.42
N LYS A 76 9.28 -5.86 49.37
CA LYS A 76 10.19 -4.79 49.70
C LYS A 76 11.54 -4.90 48.99
N LEU A 77 12.17 -3.74 48.91
CA LEU A 77 13.61 -3.40 49.02
C LEU A 77 14.40 -3.53 47.70
N ILE A 78 15.23 -2.58 47.30
CA ILE A 78 16.25 -1.78 48.04
C ILE A 78 16.49 -0.47 47.28
N ASN A 79 16.45 0.65 48.00
CA ASN A 79 17.12 1.92 47.67
C ASN A 79 18.51 1.93 48.25
N LYS A 80 19.48 2.44 47.50
CA LYS A 80 20.64 3.32 47.93
C LYS A 80 21.74 3.21 46.84
N LEU A 81 22.28 4.23 46.31
CA LEU A 81 23.12 5.31 46.71
C LEU A 81 23.51 6.14 45.48
N THR A 82 23.25 7.40 45.48
CA THR A 82 24.07 8.61 45.55
C THR A 82 25.15 8.85 44.50
N ASP A 83 24.93 9.99 43.82
CA ASP A 83 25.86 11.05 43.40
C ASP A 83 27.35 10.74 43.24
N THR A 84 27.87 11.08 42.07
CA THR A 84 28.96 12.07 41.92
C THR A 84 29.25 12.41 40.44
N SER A 85 29.22 13.72 40.17
CA SER A 85 30.08 14.59 39.38
C SER A 85 30.52 14.24 37.96
N SER A 86 30.04 15.08 37.05
CA SER A 86 30.80 15.88 36.06
C SER A 86 32.15 15.36 35.55
N THR A 87 32.23 15.15 34.24
CA THR A 87 33.25 15.75 33.36
C THR A 87 32.95 15.48 31.91
N SER A 88 32.88 16.55 31.13
CA SER A 88 32.87 16.54 29.67
C SER A 88 34.24 16.16 29.09
N PRO A 89 34.30 15.51 27.95
CA PRO A 89 35.50 15.56 27.11
C PRO A 89 35.23 16.28 25.79
N LYS A 90 36.12 17.19 25.59
CA LYS A 90 36.56 17.99 24.45
C LYS A 90 36.28 17.41 23.06
N GLU A 91 35.82 18.30 22.20
CA GLU A 91 35.87 18.24 20.73
C GLU A 91 37.31 17.95 20.25
N ASN A 92 37.47 16.96 19.41
CA ASN A 92 38.62 16.84 18.52
C ASN A 92 38.15 16.97 17.08
N LYS A 93 38.53 18.09 16.47
CA LYS A 93 38.54 18.33 15.03
C LYS A 93 39.47 17.32 14.38
N PHE A 94 38.94 16.54 13.43
CA PHE A 94 39.78 15.91 12.41
C PHE A 94 39.36 16.40 11.02
N SER A 95 40.39 16.76 10.27
CA SER A 95 40.40 17.40 8.98
C SER A 95 39.81 16.50 7.88
N THR A 96 39.09 17.15 7.01
CA THR A 96 38.68 16.71 5.66
C THR A 96 39.93 16.45 4.80
N GLU A 97 40.07 15.23 4.28
CA GLU A 97 40.66 14.94 2.97
C GLU A 97 40.41 13.45 2.60
N ASN A 98 39.89 13.27 1.39
CA ASN A 98 39.62 12.02 0.63
C ASN A 98 38.17 11.56 0.59
N THR A 99 37.40 12.30 -0.19
CA THR A 99 36.18 11.80 -0.84
C THR A 99 36.36 11.89 -2.36
N ASP A 100 36.83 10.81 -2.96
CA ASP A 100 36.58 10.56 -4.37
C ASP A 100 36.42 9.04 -4.55
N LEU A 101 35.33 8.69 -5.26
CA LEU A 101 34.86 7.36 -5.69
C LEU A 101 33.71 6.75 -4.85
N ILE A 102 32.59 7.47 -4.84
CA ILE A 102 31.27 6.81 -4.76
C ILE A 102 30.51 7.18 -6.03
N GLN A 103 30.35 6.24 -6.95
CA GLN A 103 29.42 6.37 -8.06
C GLN A 103 28.02 6.51 -7.50
N THR A 104 27.46 7.72 -7.62
CA THR A 104 26.12 8.11 -7.17
C THR A 104 25.06 7.36 -7.97
N LEU A 105 24.12 6.77 -7.25
CA LEU A 105 22.89 6.18 -7.75
C LEU A 105 22.01 7.24 -8.47
N PRO A 106 21.15 6.85 -9.43
CA PRO A 106 20.32 7.78 -10.22
C PRO A 106 19.40 8.71 -9.44
N SER A 107 19.16 8.45 -8.14
CA SER A 107 18.31 9.27 -7.28
C SER A 107 18.83 10.68 -7.01
N ASP A 108 20.12 10.94 -7.14
CA ASP A 108 20.69 12.27 -6.85
C ASP A 108 20.50 13.27 -8.00
N HIS A 109 20.19 12.78 -9.20
CA HIS A 109 19.95 13.66 -10.37
C HIS A 109 18.64 14.46 -10.26
N TYR A 110 17.68 13.98 -9.47
CA TYR A 110 16.35 14.58 -9.34
C TYR A 110 16.17 15.48 -8.10
N LYS A 111 17.15 15.58 -7.23
CA LYS A 111 17.04 16.34 -5.96
C LYS A 111 16.84 17.85 -6.09
N HIS A 112 17.10 18.41 -7.27
CA HIS A 112 16.99 19.84 -7.55
C HIS A 112 16.04 20.20 -8.69
N MET A 113 15.29 19.22 -9.20
CA MET A 113 14.33 19.41 -10.30
C MET A 113 12.91 19.58 -9.76
N THR A 114 12.15 20.45 -10.37
CA THR A 114 10.72 20.57 -10.11
C THR A 114 9.97 19.34 -10.65
N GLU A 115 8.76 19.06 -10.14
CA GLU A 115 7.93 17.95 -10.63
C GLU A 115 7.68 18.03 -12.15
N GLU A 116 7.57 19.23 -12.70
CA GLU A 116 7.39 19.46 -14.13
C GLU A 116 8.66 19.11 -14.92
N GLU A 117 9.83 19.46 -14.43
CA GLU A 117 11.12 19.11 -15.06
C GLU A 117 11.39 17.60 -15.01
N ILE A 118 11.03 16.94 -13.91
CA ILE A 118 11.09 15.47 -13.79
C ILE A 118 10.13 14.82 -14.81
N ARG A 119 8.94 15.38 -14.97
CA ARG A 119 7.94 14.90 -15.95
C ARG A 119 8.44 15.05 -17.40
N VAL A 120 9.02 16.19 -17.73
CA VAL A 120 9.60 16.46 -19.07
C VAL A 120 10.81 15.56 -19.33
N HIS A 121 11.67 15.36 -18.33
CA HIS A 121 12.83 14.47 -18.45
C HIS A 121 12.38 13.01 -18.71
N ARG A 122 11.41 12.51 -17.95
CA ARG A 122 10.82 11.16 -18.16
C ARG A 122 10.16 11.01 -19.54
N MET A 123 9.51 12.06 -20.02
CA MET A 123 8.90 12.04 -21.34
C MET A 123 9.94 11.98 -22.47
N ASN A 124 11.04 12.71 -22.33
CA ASN A 124 12.15 12.68 -23.30
C ASN A 124 12.88 11.33 -23.30
N GLU A 125 13.12 10.72 -22.13
CA GLU A 125 13.67 9.38 -22.04
C GLU A 125 12.75 8.33 -22.68
N LYS A 126 11.44 8.45 -22.50
CA LYS A 126 10.45 7.57 -23.13
C LYS A 126 10.50 7.69 -24.66
N LEU A 127 10.66 8.91 -25.16
CA LEU A 127 10.76 9.18 -26.60
C LEU A 127 12.04 8.58 -27.22
N GLU A 128 13.17 8.67 -26.52
CA GLU A 128 14.43 8.06 -26.98
C GLU A 128 14.38 6.53 -26.95
N ARG A 129 13.74 5.93 -25.96
CA ARG A 129 13.51 4.47 -25.89
C ARG A 129 12.64 3.99 -27.05
N GLU A 130 11.59 4.75 -27.39
CA GLU A 130 10.73 4.44 -28.55
C GLU A 130 11.50 4.51 -29.88
N LYS A 131 12.40 5.50 -30.04
CA LYS A 131 13.30 5.60 -31.20
C LYS A 131 14.26 4.42 -31.28
N HIS A 132 14.86 4.01 -30.19
CA HIS A 132 15.74 2.83 -30.13
C HIS A 132 14.99 1.54 -30.48
N ARG A 133 13.77 1.37 -29.95
CA ARG A 133 12.90 0.25 -30.25
C ARG A 133 12.57 0.18 -31.76
N GLN A 134 12.19 1.31 -32.36
CA GLN A 134 11.89 1.38 -33.78
C GLN A 134 13.15 1.10 -34.66
N LYS A 135 14.34 1.48 -34.18
CA LYS A 135 15.60 1.19 -34.85
C LYS A 135 15.94 -0.32 -34.79
N SER A 136 15.80 -0.94 -33.61
CA SER A 136 16.03 -2.38 -33.43
C SER A 136 15.05 -3.23 -34.25
N VAL A 137 13.77 -2.83 -34.31
CA VAL A 137 12.78 -3.49 -35.18
C VAL A 137 13.16 -3.34 -36.68
N ARG A 138 13.62 -2.17 -37.12
CA ARG A 138 14.09 -1.96 -38.51
C ARG A 138 15.31 -2.81 -38.86
N GLU A 139 16.25 -2.94 -37.93
CA GLU A 139 17.46 -3.77 -38.14
C GLU A 139 17.12 -5.27 -38.20
N LYS A 140 16.20 -5.76 -37.37
CA LYS A 140 15.70 -7.15 -37.43
C LYS A 140 14.90 -7.49 -38.71
N PHE A 141 14.30 -6.48 -39.39
CA PHE A 141 13.64 -6.66 -40.70
C PHE A 141 14.58 -6.53 -41.90
N SER A 142 15.73 -5.90 -41.73
CA SER A 142 16.75 -5.75 -42.80
C SER A 142 17.50 -7.06 -43.10
N ASP A 143 17.64 -7.94 -42.10
CA ASP A 143 18.34 -9.23 -42.22
C ASP A 143 17.50 -10.36 -42.82
N LYS A 144 16.19 -10.18 -42.95
CA LYS A 144 15.31 -11.14 -43.63
C LYS A 144 14.92 -10.60 -45.00
N GLY A 145 15.80 -10.76 -45.98
CA GLY A 145 15.68 -10.29 -47.37
C GLY A 145 14.31 -10.52 -48.04
N ILE A 146 13.39 -9.60 -47.87
CA ILE A 146 12.13 -9.54 -48.60
C ILE A 146 12.16 -8.28 -49.49
N LYS A 147 12.19 -8.51 -50.80
CA LYS A 147 12.17 -7.47 -51.84
C LYS A 147 10.86 -6.67 -51.75
N GLN A 148 10.98 -5.36 -51.57
CA GLN A 148 9.86 -4.42 -51.70
C GLN A 148 9.51 -4.19 -53.16
N THR A 149 8.27 -4.46 -53.55
CA THR A 149 7.66 -4.03 -54.82
C THR A 149 7.04 -2.64 -54.59
N SER A 150 7.62 -1.64 -55.24
CA SER A 150 7.15 -0.26 -55.18
C SER A 150 5.93 -0.04 -56.06
N ILE A 151 4.80 0.36 -55.47
CA ILE A 151 3.66 0.92 -56.22
C ILE A 151 3.69 2.44 -56.06
N GLN A 152 3.95 3.13 -57.18
CA GLN A 152 3.83 4.59 -57.25
C GLN A 152 2.35 4.99 -57.38
N VAL A 153 1.87 5.84 -56.51
CA VAL A 153 0.59 6.57 -56.68
C VAL A 153 0.90 8.07 -56.72
N LYS A 154 0.55 8.69 -57.85
CA LYS A 154 0.66 10.14 -58.09
C LYS A 154 -0.44 10.91 -57.35
N PRO A 155 -0.16 12.13 -56.84
CA PRO A 155 -1.17 12.95 -56.16
C PRO A 155 -2.01 13.72 -57.18
N LYS A 156 -3.34 13.72 -57.06
CA LYS A 156 -4.26 14.69 -57.67
C LYS A 156 -4.86 15.56 -56.58
N SER A 157 -4.57 16.84 -56.68
CA SER A 157 -5.22 17.92 -55.88
C SER A 157 -6.67 18.12 -56.31
N LYS A 158 -7.59 18.29 -55.35
CA LYS A 158 -8.75 19.19 -55.43
C LYS A 158 -9.28 19.51 -54.07
N SER A 159 -9.56 20.78 -53.86
CA SER A 159 -10.06 21.47 -52.69
C SER A 159 -11.55 21.31 -52.45
N ILE A 160 -11.97 21.64 -51.21
CA ILE A 160 -13.29 22.16 -50.77
C ILE A 160 -14.22 21.14 -50.07
N GLY A 161 -14.64 21.55 -48.89
CA GLY A 161 -15.87 21.11 -48.20
C GLY A 161 -15.65 20.68 -46.74
N TYR A 162 -15.94 21.61 -45.79
CA TYR A 162 -16.13 21.27 -44.39
C TYR A 162 -17.47 20.56 -44.22
N GLU A 163 -17.44 19.28 -43.93
CA GLU A 163 -18.52 18.57 -43.26
C GLU A 163 -17.92 17.69 -42.16
N ALA A 164 -18.47 17.86 -40.94
CA ALA A 164 -18.07 17.09 -39.78
C ALA A 164 -18.65 15.68 -39.87
N GLU A 165 -17.90 14.75 -40.40
CA GLU A 165 -18.22 13.32 -40.25
C GLU A 165 -17.60 12.79 -38.95
N MET A 166 -18.47 12.27 -38.08
CA MET A 166 -18.11 11.46 -36.92
C MET A 166 -17.34 10.24 -37.44
N PHE A 167 -16.04 10.19 -37.14
CA PHE A 167 -15.24 9.00 -37.38
C PHE A 167 -15.68 7.89 -36.41
N ASN A 168 -16.60 7.03 -36.89
CA ASN A 168 -16.70 5.68 -36.40
C ASN A 168 -15.46 4.91 -36.89
N VAL A 169 -14.36 4.96 -36.16
CA VAL A 169 -13.25 4.02 -36.33
C VAL A 169 -13.60 2.73 -35.59
N SER A 170 -14.38 1.88 -36.26
CA SER A 170 -14.47 0.47 -35.92
C SER A 170 -13.21 -0.22 -36.44
N THR A 171 -12.12 -0.10 -35.70
CA THR A 171 -10.98 -1.03 -35.81
C THR A 171 -11.11 -2.05 -34.71
N SER A 172 -11.77 -3.17 -34.97
CA SER A 172 -11.60 -4.39 -34.20
C SER A 172 -10.24 -5.00 -34.51
N THR A 173 -9.17 -4.38 -34.05
CA THR A 173 -7.90 -5.07 -33.90
C THR A 173 -8.02 -5.85 -32.59
N THR A 174 -8.34 -7.13 -32.68
CA THR A 174 -8.03 -8.08 -31.60
C THR A 174 -6.51 -8.12 -31.53
N GLU A 175 -5.92 -7.28 -30.65
CA GLU A 175 -4.50 -7.38 -30.36
C GLU A 175 -4.27 -8.77 -29.74
N GLU A 176 -3.33 -9.53 -30.30
CA GLU A 176 -2.89 -10.81 -29.76
C GLU A 176 -2.36 -10.59 -28.34
N PRO A 177 -2.62 -11.51 -27.38
CA PRO A 177 -2.07 -11.42 -26.03
C PRO A 177 -0.55 -11.26 -26.09
N THR A 178 0.00 -10.34 -25.29
CA THR A 178 1.44 -10.11 -25.27
C THR A 178 2.20 -11.31 -24.72
N TYR A 179 1.78 -11.80 -23.55
CA TYR A 179 2.34 -12.99 -22.90
C TYR A 179 1.38 -13.47 -21.79
N ILE A 180 1.16 -14.77 -21.72
CA ILE A 180 0.40 -15.38 -20.62
C ILE A 180 1.36 -16.16 -19.73
N PRO A 181 1.65 -15.68 -18.49
CA PRO A 181 2.54 -16.40 -17.58
C PRO A 181 1.99 -17.79 -17.23
N PRO A 182 2.82 -18.86 -17.28
CA PRO A 182 2.38 -20.23 -16.96
C PRO A 182 1.81 -20.33 -15.55
N LEU A 183 2.53 -19.80 -14.54
CA LEU A 183 2.07 -19.72 -13.17
C LEU A 183 1.73 -18.26 -12.82
N ARG A 184 0.55 -18.08 -12.22
CA ARG A 184 0.01 -16.80 -11.77
C ARG A 184 -0.30 -16.92 -10.29
N LEU A 185 0.68 -16.50 -9.48
CA LEU A 185 0.65 -16.65 -8.03
C LEU A 185 0.03 -15.43 -7.38
N VAL A 186 -0.82 -15.64 -6.40
CA VAL A 186 -1.25 -14.60 -5.46
C VAL A 186 -0.39 -14.69 -4.21
N HIS A 187 0.30 -13.62 -3.88
CA HIS A 187 1.08 -13.55 -2.65
C HIS A 187 0.19 -13.15 -1.47
N PHE A 188 0.11 -14.04 -0.48
CA PHE A 188 -0.47 -13.78 0.82
C PHE A 188 0.63 -13.51 1.82
N ASP A 189 0.82 -12.25 2.14
CA ASP A 189 1.62 -11.82 3.27
C ASP A 189 0.73 -11.79 4.52
N LEU A 190 0.98 -12.69 5.46
CA LEU A 190 0.12 -12.90 6.63
C LEU A 190 0.58 -12.13 7.87
N LYS A 191 1.72 -11.40 7.79
CA LYS A 191 2.30 -10.73 8.95
C LYS A 191 1.34 -9.72 9.58
N GLY A 192 0.91 -10.00 10.80
CA GLY A 192 0.07 -9.14 11.63
C GLY A 192 -1.41 -9.06 11.26
N ALA A 193 -1.84 -9.63 10.11
CA ALA A 193 -3.25 -9.66 9.73
C ALA A 193 -3.64 -11.01 9.07
N PRO A 194 -3.46 -12.14 9.76
CA PRO A 194 -3.85 -13.45 9.23
C PRO A 194 -5.37 -13.56 9.15
N PRO A 195 -5.96 -13.78 7.97
CA PRO A 195 -7.40 -13.97 7.86
C PRO A 195 -7.86 -15.25 8.56
N LYS A 196 -9.07 -15.27 9.10
CA LYS A 196 -9.72 -16.48 9.57
C LYS A 196 -9.80 -17.51 8.45
N ILE A 197 -9.71 -18.80 8.78
CA ILE A 197 -9.75 -19.91 7.81
C ILE A 197 -11.00 -19.87 6.94
N THR A 198 -12.13 -19.42 7.49
CA THR A 198 -13.39 -19.29 6.79
C THR A 198 -13.30 -18.34 5.60
N TYR A 199 -12.41 -17.35 5.68
CA TYR A 199 -12.20 -16.41 4.59
C TYR A 199 -11.53 -17.05 3.36
N PHE A 200 -10.55 -17.96 3.58
CA PHE A 200 -9.93 -18.69 2.48
C PHE A 200 -10.92 -19.55 1.68
N LYS A 201 -11.95 -20.11 2.34
CA LYS A 201 -13.03 -20.81 1.65
C LYS A 201 -13.76 -19.95 0.62
N SER A 202 -13.90 -18.66 0.92
CA SER A 202 -14.63 -17.74 0.07
C SER A 202 -13.76 -17.15 -1.04
N ILE A 203 -12.46 -16.94 -0.78
CA ILE A 203 -11.60 -16.28 -1.76
C ILE A 203 -10.92 -17.23 -2.74
N PHE A 204 -10.58 -18.46 -2.38
CA PHE A 204 -9.89 -19.39 -3.30
C PHE A 204 -10.68 -19.68 -4.57
N PRO A 205 -12.01 -19.94 -4.51
CA PRO A 205 -12.81 -20.04 -5.74
C PRO A 205 -12.74 -18.79 -6.59
N LEU A 206 -12.86 -17.60 -5.97
CA LEU A 206 -12.77 -16.32 -6.67
C LEU A 206 -11.43 -16.14 -7.38
N LEU A 207 -10.32 -16.44 -6.70
CA LEU A 207 -8.98 -16.36 -7.28
C LEU A 207 -8.81 -17.30 -8.46
N LYS A 208 -9.30 -18.54 -8.34
CA LYS A 208 -9.28 -19.52 -9.44
C LYS A 208 -10.03 -18.99 -10.66
N PHE A 209 -11.24 -18.46 -10.47
CA PHE A 209 -12.05 -17.92 -11.56
C PHE A 209 -11.45 -16.63 -12.15
N ALA A 210 -10.73 -15.84 -11.35
CA ALA A 210 -9.98 -14.68 -11.82
C ALA A 210 -8.70 -15.04 -12.60
N GLY A 211 -8.31 -16.33 -12.60
CA GLY A 211 -7.19 -16.84 -13.39
C GLY A 211 -5.93 -17.18 -12.59
N ALA A 212 -5.94 -17.12 -11.27
CA ALA A 212 -4.85 -17.65 -10.45
C ALA A 212 -4.76 -19.18 -10.57
N ASN A 213 -3.54 -19.70 -10.54
CA ASN A 213 -3.28 -21.16 -10.48
C ASN A 213 -2.26 -21.52 -9.38
N GLY A 214 -1.91 -20.55 -8.53
CA GLY A 214 -1.08 -20.78 -7.38
C GLY A 214 -1.09 -19.65 -6.37
N ILE A 215 -0.46 -19.92 -5.24
CA ILE A 215 -0.35 -19.04 -4.09
C ILE A 215 1.13 -19.03 -3.66
N LEU A 216 1.66 -17.83 -3.42
CA LEU A 216 2.90 -17.63 -2.68
C LEU A 216 2.49 -17.28 -1.24
N MET A 217 2.83 -18.13 -0.27
CA MET A 217 2.34 -18.02 1.11
C MET A 217 3.47 -17.64 2.06
N GLU A 218 3.45 -16.41 2.55
CA GLU A 218 4.39 -15.88 3.52
C GLU A 218 3.75 -15.81 4.91
N TYR A 219 4.28 -16.58 5.85
CA TYR A 219 3.68 -16.71 7.18
C TYR A 219 4.30 -15.80 8.23
N GLU A 220 5.62 -15.63 8.22
CA GLU A 220 6.43 -15.07 9.32
C GLU A 220 6.06 -15.71 10.68
N ASP A 221 5.72 -14.91 11.69
CA ASP A 221 5.35 -15.36 13.03
C ASP A 221 3.92 -15.93 13.12
N THR A 222 3.13 -15.87 12.05
CA THR A 222 1.84 -16.56 12.01
C THR A 222 1.98 -18.09 11.75
N PHE A 223 3.20 -18.57 11.44
CA PHE A 223 3.49 -20.00 11.36
C PHE A 223 3.65 -20.60 12.76
N PRO A 224 3.06 -21.79 13.03
CA PRO A 224 3.12 -22.45 14.35
C PRO A 224 4.49 -23.12 14.60
N PHE A 225 5.53 -22.31 14.72
CA PHE A 225 6.85 -22.79 15.10
C PHE A 225 6.79 -23.56 16.43
N SER A 226 7.69 -24.52 16.61
CA SER A 226 7.66 -25.41 17.77
C SER A 226 9.07 -25.81 18.23
N GLY A 227 9.19 -26.41 19.41
CA GLY A 227 10.48 -26.80 20.00
C GLY A 227 11.35 -25.57 20.30
N PRO A 228 12.63 -25.55 19.89
CA PRO A 228 13.51 -24.40 20.13
C PRO A 228 13.06 -23.08 19.48
N LEU A 229 12.15 -23.14 18.52
CA LEU A 229 11.63 -21.97 17.78
C LEU A 229 10.21 -21.58 18.25
N ALA A 230 9.68 -22.16 19.32
CA ALA A 230 8.28 -21.96 19.73
C ALA A 230 7.94 -20.50 20.02
N HIS A 231 8.89 -19.73 20.57
CA HIS A 231 8.66 -18.31 20.90
C HIS A 231 8.61 -17.38 19.67
N ILE A 232 8.97 -17.86 18.48
CA ILE A 232 8.83 -17.10 17.24
C ILE A 232 7.36 -16.97 16.86
N ALA A 233 6.54 -18.00 17.15
CA ALA A 233 5.13 -18.00 16.79
C ALA A 233 4.37 -16.95 17.59
N ALA A 234 3.57 -16.12 16.91
CA ALA A 234 2.64 -15.19 17.53
C ALA A 234 1.57 -15.93 18.34
N GLU A 235 0.97 -15.31 19.35
CA GLU A 235 -0.08 -15.95 20.16
C GLU A 235 -1.31 -16.30 19.32
N ASN A 236 -1.59 -15.52 18.27
CA ASN A 236 -2.66 -15.76 17.30
C ASN A 236 -2.21 -16.51 16.03
N ALA A 237 -1.03 -17.14 16.05
CA ALA A 237 -0.54 -17.94 14.93
C ALA A 237 -1.50 -19.08 14.56
N TYR A 238 -1.50 -19.47 13.29
CA TYR A 238 -2.26 -20.63 12.85
C TYR A 238 -1.76 -21.92 13.52
N THR A 239 -2.67 -22.81 13.83
CA THR A 239 -2.29 -24.17 14.22
C THR A 239 -1.87 -24.99 13.00
N LYS A 240 -1.06 -26.04 13.20
CA LYS A 240 -0.68 -27.00 12.14
C LYS A 240 -1.91 -27.60 11.44
N LYS A 241 -3.02 -27.80 12.18
CA LYS A 241 -4.29 -28.30 11.62
C LYS A 241 -4.91 -27.27 10.68
N GLN A 242 -4.86 -26.00 11.03
CA GLN A 242 -5.38 -24.90 10.21
C GLN A 242 -4.57 -24.76 8.93
N ILE A 243 -3.26 -24.80 8.99
CA ILE A 243 -2.41 -24.74 7.78
C ILE A 243 -2.72 -25.93 6.85
N ARG A 244 -2.78 -27.16 7.36
CA ARG A 244 -3.15 -28.32 6.52
C ARG A 244 -4.51 -28.12 5.84
N TYR A 245 -5.47 -27.56 6.56
CA TYR A 245 -6.77 -27.28 5.99
C TYR A 245 -6.74 -26.20 4.90
N ILE A 246 -5.94 -25.11 5.08
CA ILE A 246 -5.73 -24.11 4.03
C ILE A 246 -5.09 -24.75 2.79
N LEU A 247 -4.09 -25.61 2.97
CA LEU A 247 -3.43 -26.32 1.87
C LEU A 247 -4.39 -27.27 1.14
N GLU A 248 -5.25 -27.96 1.88
CA GLU A 248 -6.31 -28.82 1.31
C GLU A 248 -7.32 -28.00 0.52
N LEU A 249 -7.77 -26.84 1.04
CA LEU A 249 -8.63 -25.92 0.33
C LEU A 249 -7.99 -25.42 -0.97
N ALA A 250 -6.72 -25.04 -0.94
CA ALA A 250 -6.00 -24.62 -2.14
C ALA A 250 -5.96 -25.75 -3.19
N LYS A 251 -5.63 -26.97 -2.77
CA LYS A 251 -5.59 -28.16 -3.62
C LYS A 251 -6.96 -28.46 -4.25
N ASN A 252 -8.05 -28.32 -3.50
CA ASN A 252 -9.42 -28.52 -3.99
C ASN A 252 -9.85 -27.49 -5.04
N HIS A 253 -9.13 -26.40 -5.16
CA HIS A 253 -9.32 -25.36 -6.17
C HIS A 253 -8.20 -25.32 -7.22
N ASP A 254 -7.39 -26.38 -7.36
CA ASP A 254 -6.25 -26.47 -8.26
C ASP A 254 -5.28 -25.28 -8.13
N LEU A 255 -5.04 -24.83 -6.91
CA LEU A 255 -4.06 -23.80 -6.59
C LEU A 255 -2.83 -24.46 -5.97
N ILE A 256 -1.69 -24.41 -6.64
CA ILE A 256 -0.43 -24.84 -6.03
C ILE A 256 -0.05 -23.87 -4.91
N VAL A 257 0.61 -24.34 -3.86
CA VAL A 257 1.09 -23.48 -2.79
C VAL A 257 2.60 -23.55 -2.72
N ILE A 258 3.25 -22.40 -2.87
CA ILE A 258 4.68 -22.21 -2.67
C ILE A 258 4.85 -21.48 -1.34
N PRO A 259 5.44 -22.10 -0.31
CA PRO A 259 5.75 -21.38 0.92
C PRO A 259 6.91 -20.41 0.72
N LEU A 260 6.82 -19.25 1.38
CA LEU A 260 7.89 -18.28 1.49
C LEU A 260 8.32 -18.19 2.96
N ILE A 261 9.62 -18.24 3.17
CA ILE A 261 10.26 -18.00 4.45
C ILE A 261 11.49 -17.13 4.26
N GLN A 262 11.58 -16.07 5.02
CA GLN A 262 12.77 -15.23 5.06
C GLN A 262 13.92 -16.00 5.73
N THR A 263 15.10 -15.97 5.12
CA THR A 263 16.27 -16.73 5.61
C THR A 263 17.52 -15.87 5.78
N PHE A 264 17.49 -14.59 5.39
CA PHE A 264 18.66 -13.71 5.47
C PHE A 264 18.30 -12.29 5.93
N GLY A 265 17.65 -11.47 5.08
CA GLY A 265 17.00 -10.21 5.45
C GLY A 265 15.60 -10.47 5.99
N HIS A 266 14.92 -9.39 6.41
CA HIS A 266 13.53 -9.42 6.89
C HIS A 266 13.22 -10.49 7.96
N LEU A 267 14.20 -10.74 8.84
CA LEU A 267 14.07 -11.68 9.95
C LEU A 267 13.69 -11.00 11.28
N GLU A 268 13.09 -9.81 11.22
CA GLU A 268 12.65 -9.04 12.39
C GLU A 268 11.76 -9.88 13.30
N PHE A 269 10.87 -10.70 12.74
CA PHE A 269 9.96 -11.55 13.51
C PHE A 269 10.69 -12.58 14.38
N VAL A 270 11.92 -12.96 14.03
CA VAL A 270 12.83 -13.82 14.83
C VAL A 270 13.75 -12.96 15.68
N LEU A 271 14.45 -12.02 15.04
CA LEU A 271 15.57 -11.29 15.64
C LEU A 271 15.11 -10.24 16.66
N LYS A 272 13.83 -9.87 16.70
CA LYS A 272 13.26 -9.04 17.77
C LYS A 272 13.37 -9.70 19.15
N LEU A 273 13.43 -11.02 19.21
CA LEU A 273 13.46 -11.80 20.44
C LEU A 273 14.86 -11.82 21.06
N SER A 274 14.94 -11.67 22.38
CA SER A 274 16.20 -11.61 23.12
C SER A 274 17.06 -12.86 22.93
N GLU A 275 16.46 -14.02 22.82
CA GLU A 275 17.14 -15.31 22.64
C GLU A 275 17.85 -15.43 21.30
N PHE A 276 17.39 -14.71 20.25
CA PHE A 276 18.00 -14.69 18.92
C PHE A 276 18.84 -13.43 18.64
N LYS A 277 18.93 -12.49 19.58
CA LYS A 277 19.70 -11.24 19.43
C LYS A 277 21.15 -11.50 19.00
N HIS A 278 21.77 -12.56 19.50
CA HIS A 278 23.14 -12.95 19.20
C HIS A 278 23.38 -13.40 17.75
N LEU A 279 22.32 -13.56 16.95
CA LEU A 279 22.38 -13.94 15.53
C LEU A 279 22.37 -12.73 14.60
N ARG A 280 22.07 -11.53 15.10
CA ARG A 280 22.01 -10.32 14.29
C ARG A 280 23.36 -10.00 13.64
N GLU A 281 23.32 -9.47 12.43
CA GLU A 281 24.52 -8.89 11.80
C GLU A 281 24.93 -7.59 12.50
N VAL A 282 23.97 -6.73 12.81
CA VAL A 282 24.17 -5.51 13.62
C VAL A 282 23.34 -5.63 14.89
N GLU A 283 23.96 -5.40 16.04
CA GLU A 283 23.35 -5.67 17.34
C GLU A 283 22.02 -4.93 17.55
N ASP A 284 21.96 -3.67 17.13
CA ASP A 284 20.79 -2.80 17.32
C ASP A 284 19.75 -2.89 16.18
N ILE A 285 20.08 -3.59 15.09
CA ILE A 285 19.22 -3.70 13.89
C ILE A 285 18.79 -5.15 13.71
N PRO A 286 17.53 -5.52 14.08
CA PRO A 286 17.08 -6.90 14.05
C PRO A 286 16.58 -7.37 12.68
N GLN A 287 17.10 -6.83 11.58
CA GLN A 287 16.63 -7.13 10.22
C GLN A 287 17.36 -8.32 9.60
N SER A 288 18.70 -8.36 9.70
CA SER A 288 19.52 -9.35 9.00
C SER A 288 20.32 -10.20 9.95
N VAL A 289 20.47 -11.49 9.60
CA VAL A 289 21.32 -12.42 10.37
C VAL A 289 22.77 -12.33 9.94
N CYS A 290 23.67 -12.67 10.87
CA CYS A 290 25.11 -12.80 10.57
C CYS A 290 25.40 -14.13 9.85
N PRO A 291 25.80 -14.12 8.55
CA PRO A 291 26.01 -15.34 7.75
C PRO A 291 27.23 -16.17 8.17
N THR A 292 28.13 -15.59 8.96
CA THR A 292 29.32 -16.27 9.47
C THR A 292 29.11 -16.87 10.88
N ASN A 293 27.96 -16.64 11.49
CA ASN A 293 27.59 -17.27 12.75
C ASN A 293 27.03 -18.67 12.49
N ASN A 294 27.66 -19.69 13.03
CA ASN A 294 27.24 -21.09 12.81
C ASN A 294 25.81 -21.36 13.30
N ASN A 295 25.37 -20.70 14.37
CA ASN A 295 24.02 -20.86 14.91
C ASN A 295 22.94 -20.27 13.98
N THR A 296 23.28 -19.28 13.14
CA THR A 296 22.37 -18.72 12.13
C THR A 296 21.89 -19.81 11.17
N LEU A 297 22.81 -20.53 10.55
CA LEU A 297 22.44 -21.59 9.61
C LEU A 297 21.67 -22.74 10.29
N ALA A 298 22.00 -23.05 11.54
CA ALA A 298 21.27 -24.06 12.31
C ALA A 298 19.82 -23.62 12.57
N MET A 299 19.59 -22.39 12.99
CA MET A 299 18.27 -21.81 13.19
C MET A 299 17.45 -21.81 11.90
N VAL A 300 18.02 -21.27 10.79
CA VAL A 300 17.34 -21.24 9.48
C VAL A 300 16.97 -22.63 8.98
N LYS A 301 17.86 -23.64 9.15
CA LYS A 301 17.53 -25.03 8.81
C LYS A 301 16.34 -25.56 9.61
N MET A 302 16.26 -25.28 10.91
CA MET A 302 15.11 -25.67 11.72
C MET A 302 13.80 -24.98 11.27
N MET A 303 13.87 -23.71 10.86
CA MET A 303 12.70 -23.01 10.31
C MET A 303 12.24 -23.66 9.00
N VAL A 304 13.15 -23.88 8.06
CA VAL A 304 12.89 -24.55 6.79
C VAL A 304 12.29 -25.95 7.02
N ASP A 305 12.84 -26.70 7.96
CA ASP A 305 12.36 -28.06 8.27
C ASP A 305 10.90 -28.06 8.73
N GLN A 306 10.52 -27.10 9.57
CA GLN A 306 9.15 -27.01 10.07
C GLN A 306 8.16 -26.55 8.98
N ILE A 307 8.56 -25.62 8.12
CA ILE A 307 7.76 -25.19 6.97
C ILE A 307 7.54 -26.35 5.99
N MET A 308 8.64 -27.00 5.57
CA MET A 308 8.57 -28.10 4.59
C MET A 308 7.85 -29.34 5.11
N ALA A 309 7.85 -29.58 6.42
CA ALA A 309 7.05 -30.64 7.04
C ALA A 309 5.53 -30.51 6.83
N LEU A 310 5.04 -29.29 6.57
CA LEU A 310 3.64 -29.02 6.22
C LEU A 310 3.42 -28.87 4.71
N HIS A 311 4.45 -28.52 3.94
CA HIS A 311 4.37 -28.21 2.50
C HIS A 311 5.07 -29.27 1.63
N SER A 312 4.91 -30.55 1.96
CA SER A 312 5.56 -31.66 1.27
C SER A 312 5.25 -31.77 -0.22
N ASP A 313 4.09 -31.27 -0.65
CA ASP A 313 3.64 -31.29 -2.05
C ASP A 313 4.23 -30.16 -2.90
N SER A 314 4.90 -29.17 -2.28
CA SER A 314 5.47 -28.05 -3.01
C SER A 314 6.72 -28.45 -3.80
N LYS A 315 6.83 -27.96 -5.03
CA LYS A 315 8.02 -28.13 -5.89
C LYS A 315 9.05 -27.01 -5.70
N TRP A 316 8.67 -25.93 -5.05
CA TRP A 316 9.49 -24.77 -4.80
C TRP A 316 9.40 -24.33 -3.33
N LEU A 317 10.45 -23.70 -2.85
CA LEU A 317 10.47 -22.95 -1.59
C LEU A 317 11.05 -21.58 -1.86
N HIS A 318 10.31 -20.49 -1.61
CA HIS A 318 10.88 -19.17 -1.66
C HIS A 318 11.63 -18.88 -0.37
N ILE A 319 12.93 -18.60 -0.46
CA ILE A 319 13.83 -18.42 0.69
C ILE A 319 14.11 -16.96 1.01
N GLY A 320 13.38 -16.02 0.40
CA GLY A 320 13.53 -14.56 0.60
C GLY A 320 14.86 -14.03 0.08
N CYS A 321 15.72 -13.58 0.98
CA CYS A 321 17.07 -13.07 0.73
C CYS A 321 17.13 -11.67 0.09
N ASP A 322 16.05 -10.91 0.15
CA ASP A 322 15.97 -9.52 -0.28
C ASP A 322 16.50 -8.56 0.79
N GLU A 323 16.89 -7.37 0.35
CA GLU A 323 17.18 -6.16 1.14
C GLU A 323 18.18 -6.36 2.30
N VAL A 324 19.19 -7.21 2.12
CA VAL A 324 20.22 -7.48 3.13
C VAL A 324 21.24 -6.31 3.21
N TYR A 325 20.75 -5.13 3.59
CA TYR A 325 21.54 -3.89 3.50
C TYR A 325 22.68 -3.79 4.53
N GLN A 326 22.52 -4.39 5.72
CA GLN A 326 23.49 -4.34 6.80
C GLN A 326 24.61 -5.40 6.70
N LEU A 327 24.65 -6.18 5.62
CA LEU A 327 25.62 -7.26 5.44
C LEU A 327 27.07 -6.75 5.46
N GLY A 328 27.92 -7.45 6.18
CA GLY A 328 29.36 -7.16 6.26
C GLY A 328 29.75 -6.16 7.35
N GLN A 329 28.84 -5.78 8.25
CA GLN A 329 29.11 -4.76 9.28
C GLN A 329 29.66 -5.32 10.60
N CYS A 330 29.35 -6.55 10.98
CA CYS A 330 29.87 -7.12 12.21
C CYS A 330 31.37 -7.46 12.10
N SER A 331 32.06 -7.55 13.26
CA SER A 331 33.49 -7.83 13.31
C SER A 331 33.94 -9.15 12.65
N ARG A 332 33.00 -10.11 12.52
CA ARG A 332 33.25 -11.38 11.83
C ARG A 332 33.12 -11.24 10.31
N CYS A 333 32.14 -10.45 9.85
CA CYS A 333 31.82 -10.31 8.45
C CYS A 333 32.61 -9.21 7.73
N SER A 334 33.02 -8.14 8.43
CA SER A 334 33.71 -6.97 7.86
C SER A 334 35.03 -7.24 7.12
N ARG A 335 35.60 -8.43 7.32
CA ARG A 335 36.83 -8.89 6.64
C ARG A 335 36.60 -9.55 5.29
N TYR A 336 35.35 -9.74 4.91
CA TYR A 336 34.95 -10.42 3.66
C TYR A 336 34.27 -9.44 2.72
N ASP A 337 34.41 -9.70 1.43
CA ASP A 337 33.66 -9.00 0.43
C ASP A 337 32.16 -9.29 0.58
N ARG A 338 31.32 -8.26 0.41
CA ARG A 338 29.88 -8.31 0.64
C ARG A 338 29.16 -9.28 -0.31
N ASN A 339 29.49 -9.24 -1.61
CA ASN A 339 28.90 -10.15 -2.60
C ASN A 339 29.28 -11.60 -2.28
N SER A 340 30.55 -11.84 -1.92
CA SER A 340 31.04 -13.16 -1.54
C SER A 340 30.34 -13.70 -0.28
N LEU A 341 30.07 -12.85 0.72
CA LEU A 341 29.31 -13.23 1.92
C LEU A 341 27.88 -13.65 1.54
N PHE A 342 27.21 -12.81 0.75
CA PHE A 342 25.85 -13.05 0.29
C PHE A 342 25.74 -14.38 -0.46
N LEU A 343 26.54 -14.54 -1.52
CA LEU A 343 26.50 -15.71 -2.38
C LEU A 343 26.88 -16.99 -1.64
N ALA A 344 27.91 -16.95 -0.76
CA ALA A 344 28.30 -18.10 0.05
C ALA A 344 27.22 -18.54 1.02
N TYR A 345 26.46 -17.59 1.60
CA TYR A 345 25.36 -17.92 2.51
C TYR A 345 24.15 -18.46 1.77
N VAL A 346 23.69 -17.76 0.71
CA VAL A 346 22.61 -18.24 -0.16
C VAL A 346 22.89 -19.66 -0.66
N ARG A 347 24.12 -19.91 -1.15
CA ARG A 347 24.55 -21.25 -1.57
C ARG A 347 24.34 -22.31 -0.50
N LYS A 348 24.70 -22.02 0.77
CA LYS A 348 24.52 -22.97 1.88
C LYS A 348 23.06 -23.29 2.16
N VAL A 349 22.19 -22.27 2.15
CA VAL A 349 20.76 -22.43 2.39
C VAL A 349 20.09 -23.15 1.21
N ALA A 350 20.35 -22.69 -0.01
CA ALA A 350 19.77 -23.27 -1.22
C ALA A 350 20.18 -24.74 -1.44
N LYS A 351 21.46 -25.04 -1.20
CA LYS A 351 21.97 -26.43 -1.26
C LYS A 351 21.28 -27.32 -0.24
N TYR A 352 21.12 -26.85 1.01
CA TYR A 352 20.40 -27.60 2.03
C TYR A 352 18.95 -27.91 1.62
N VAL A 353 18.22 -26.91 1.11
CA VAL A 353 16.84 -27.06 0.65
C VAL A 353 16.76 -28.08 -0.49
N LYS A 354 17.62 -27.93 -1.50
CA LYS A 354 17.63 -28.78 -2.69
C LYS A 354 17.99 -30.24 -2.37
N GLU A 355 19.03 -30.44 -1.57
CA GLU A 355 19.52 -31.81 -1.21
C GLU A 355 18.56 -32.54 -0.26
N LYS A 356 17.96 -31.83 0.70
CA LYS A 356 17.11 -32.46 1.70
C LYS A 356 15.68 -32.71 1.23
N TYR A 357 15.10 -31.76 0.49
CA TYR A 357 13.68 -31.78 0.13
C TYR A 357 13.43 -32.04 -1.35
N ASN A 358 14.46 -32.01 -2.18
CA ASN A 358 14.35 -32.10 -3.64
C ASN A 358 13.40 -31.05 -4.25
N VAL A 359 13.38 -29.85 -3.68
CA VAL A 359 12.61 -28.69 -4.18
C VAL A 359 13.56 -27.61 -4.68
N THR A 360 13.09 -26.77 -5.60
CA THR A 360 13.87 -25.67 -6.15
C THR A 360 13.69 -24.41 -5.30
N PRO A 361 14.77 -23.84 -4.73
CA PRO A 361 14.69 -22.56 -4.02
C PRO A 361 14.43 -21.42 -4.98
N ILE A 362 13.56 -20.48 -4.59
CA ILE A 362 13.35 -19.18 -5.24
C ILE A 362 13.93 -18.11 -4.32
N ILE A 363 14.55 -17.07 -4.89
CA ILE A 363 15.00 -15.90 -4.13
C ILE A 363 14.54 -14.61 -4.81
N TRP A 364 14.39 -13.53 -4.05
CA TRP A 364 14.26 -12.19 -4.61
C TRP A 364 15.57 -11.77 -5.29
N ASP A 365 15.49 -11.02 -6.38
CA ASP A 365 16.65 -10.77 -7.25
C ASP A 365 17.51 -9.56 -6.86
N ASP A 366 16.99 -8.64 -6.04
CA ASP A 366 17.58 -7.32 -5.80
C ASP A 366 19.05 -7.37 -5.37
N MET A 367 19.40 -8.31 -4.48
CA MET A 367 20.77 -8.48 -4.04
C MET A 367 21.72 -9.03 -5.12
N LEU A 368 21.18 -9.60 -6.22
CA LEU A 368 21.95 -10.09 -7.37
C LEU A 368 22.18 -9.02 -8.43
N ARG A 369 21.46 -7.89 -8.38
CA ARG A 369 21.52 -6.84 -9.41
C ARG A 369 22.90 -6.24 -9.60
N HIS A 370 23.73 -6.22 -8.56
CA HIS A 370 25.09 -5.70 -8.58
C HIS A 370 26.18 -6.79 -8.63
N VAL A 371 25.79 -8.06 -8.60
CA VAL A 371 26.72 -9.20 -8.67
C VAL A 371 27.04 -9.50 -10.11
N THR A 372 28.31 -9.80 -10.39
CA THR A 372 28.78 -10.15 -11.76
C THR A 372 28.45 -11.60 -12.10
N VAL A 373 28.37 -11.90 -13.41
CA VAL A 373 28.19 -13.27 -13.92
C VAL A 373 29.29 -14.21 -13.40
N ALA A 374 30.54 -13.75 -13.36
CA ALA A 374 31.66 -14.54 -12.87
C ALA A 374 31.52 -14.91 -11.38
N GLU A 375 31.06 -13.98 -10.54
CA GLU A 375 30.79 -14.22 -9.12
C GLU A 375 29.63 -15.21 -8.95
N MET A 376 28.51 -15.01 -9.64
CA MET A 376 27.37 -15.95 -9.59
C MET A 376 27.77 -17.37 -10.02
N ASN A 377 28.53 -17.50 -11.08
CA ASN A 377 29.04 -18.80 -11.57
C ASN A 377 30.04 -19.44 -10.58
N LYS A 378 30.92 -18.65 -9.96
CA LYS A 378 31.85 -19.13 -8.94
C LYS A 378 31.13 -19.82 -7.76
N TYR A 379 29.97 -19.33 -7.39
CA TYR A 379 29.15 -19.90 -6.30
C TYR A 379 28.05 -20.86 -6.80
N GLU A 380 27.98 -21.16 -8.10
CA GLU A 380 27.01 -22.09 -8.72
C GLU A 380 25.55 -21.67 -8.51
N ILE A 381 25.29 -20.35 -8.38
CA ILE A 381 23.96 -19.81 -8.02
C ILE A 381 22.89 -20.18 -9.04
N GLY A 382 23.21 -20.09 -10.35
CA GLY A 382 22.27 -20.44 -11.43
C GLY A 382 21.80 -21.90 -11.43
N GLN A 383 22.57 -22.79 -10.78
CA GLN A 383 22.18 -24.20 -10.64
C GLN A 383 21.37 -24.47 -9.35
N LEU A 384 21.41 -23.56 -8.41
CA LEU A 384 20.86 -23.74 -7.06
C LEU A 384 19.53 -23.03 -6.86
N VAL A 385 19.32 -21.86 -7.46
CA VAL A 385 18.14 -21.04 -7.24
C VAL A 385 17.52 -20.54 -8.54
N GLU A 386 16.23 -20.23 -8.51
CA GLU A 386 15.53 -19.46 -9.54
C GLU A 386 15.27 -18.06 -8.98
N PRO A 387 15.75 -16.95 -9.60
CA PRO A 387 15.48 -15.61 -9.10
C PRO A 387 14.09 -15.14 -9.48
N MET A 388 13.46 -14.39 -8.56
CA MET A 388 12.20 -13.68 -8.77
C MET A 388 12.49 -12.19 -8.86
N ALA A 389 12.46 -11.64 -10.07
CA ALA A 389 12.69 -10.23 -10.34
C ALA A 389 11.47 -9.41 -9.95
N TRP A 390 11.67 -8.34 -9.15
CA TRP A 390 10.57 -7.56 -8.61
C TRP A 390 10.78 -6.05 -8.77
N THR A 391 9.72 -5.38 -9.11
CA THR A 391 9.54 -3.93 -8.96
C THR A 391 8.06 -3.60 -9.07
N TYR A 392 7.63 -2.52 -8.42
CA TYR A 392 6.20 -2.17 -8.34
C TYR A 392 5.85 -0.91 -9.10
N VAL A 393 6.85 -0.19 -9.64
CA VAL A 393 6.64 1.00 -10.45
C VAL A 393 6.02 0.67 -11.81
N GLU A 394 5.38 1.65 -12.41
CA GLU A 394 4.68 1.53 -13.69
C GLU A 394 5.62 1.33 -14.88
N ASP A 395 6.89 1.77 -14.77
CA ASP A 395 7.96 1.51 -15.77
C ASP A 395 9.00 0.56 -15.16
N VAL A 396 8.89 -0.73 -15.49
CA VAL A 396 9.78 -1.79 -14.97
C VAL A 396 11.25 -1.51 -15.33
N TYR A 397 11.52 -0.96 -16.52
CA TYR A 397 12.89 -0.71 -16.99
C TYR A 397 13.63 0.37 -16.20
N LEU A 398 12.92 1.18 -15.42
CA LEU A 398 13.54 2.18 -14.54
C LEU A 398 14.49 1.54 -13.52
N PHE A 399 14.15 0.36 -13.00
CA PHE A 399 14.95 -0.36 -12.00
C PHE A 399 15.56 -1.67 -12.51
N LEU A 400 15.02 -2.22 -13.60
CA LEU A 400 15.46 -3.47 -14.21
C LEU A 400 15.79 -3.23 -15.69
N PRO A 401 16.94 -2.57 -15.98
CA PRO A 401 17.33 -2.22 -17.35
C PRO A 401 17.65 -3.47 -18.20
N ASN A 402 17.66 -3.33 -19.51
CA ASN A 402 17.90 -4.40 -20.47
C ASN A 402 19.18 -5.19 -20.16
N SER A 403 20.26 -4.50 -19.77
CA SER A 403 21.54 -5.13 -19.43
C SER A 403 21.44 -6.10 -18.23
N LEU A 404 20.43 -5.94 -17.35
CA LEU A 404 20.19 -6.86 -16.26
C LEU A 404 19.61 -8.19 -16.77
N TRP A 405 18.68 -8.14 -17.73
CA TRP A 405 18.08 -9.32 -18.35
C TRP A 405 19.11 -10.10 -19.15
N GLU A 406 19.94 -9.40 -19.95
CA GLU A 406 21.08 -10.00 -20.66
C GLU A 406 22.07 -10.67 -19.69
N LYS A 407 22.32 -10.07 -18.53
CA LYS A 407 23.16 -10.66 -17.49
C LYS A 407 22.54 -11.91 -16.90
N TYR A 408 21.26 -11.88 -16.55
CA TYR A 408 20.57 -13.01 -15.93
C TYR A 408 20.41 -14.19 -16.87
N SER A 409 20.20 -13.97 -18.18
CA SER A 409 20.10 -15.05 -19.17
C SER A 409 21.37 -15.89 -19.30
N GLN A 410 22.55 -15.30 -18.96
CA GLN A 410 23.82 -16.02 -18.96
C GLN A 410 24.01 -16.95 -17.74
N VAL A 411 23.16 -16.80 -16.69
CA VAL A 411 23.32 -17.51 -15.43
C VAL A 411 22.14 -18.43 -15.11
N PHE A 412 20.92 -17.94 -15.36
CA PHE A 412 19.68 -18.60 -14.92
C PHE A 412 18.89 -19.13 -16.13
N PRO A 413 18.61 -20.45 -16.16
CA PRO A 413 17.75 -21.00 -17.21
C PRO A 413 16.28 -20.60 -17.02
N PHE A 414 15.83 -20.35 -15.81
CA PHE A 414 14.45 -19.98 -15.50
C PHE A 414 14.38 -18.77 -14.58
N MET A 415 13.38 -17.94 -14.81
CA MET A 415 13.11 -16.73 -14.06
C MET A 415 11.66 -16.71 -13.57
N TRP A 416 11.44 -15.99 -12.47
CA TRP A 416 10.14 -15.54 -12.00
C TRP A 416 10.08 -14.03 -12.07
N THR A 417 8.87 -13.48 -12.07
CA THR A 417 8.64 -12.03 -11.91
C THR A 417 7.68 -11.76 -10.78
N ALA A 418 7.74 -10.57 -10.20
CA ALA A 418 6.79 -10.15 -9.18
C ALA A 418 6.33 -8.72 -9.39
N SER A 419 5.02 -8.57 -9.54
CA SER A 419 4.25 -7.34 -9.53
C SER A 419 3.62 -7.12 -8.14
N ALA A 420 2.75 -6.13 -7.99
CA ALA A 420 1.94 -5.98 -6.80
C ALA A 420 0.47 -5.71 -7.13
N PHE A 421 -0.44 -6.01 -6.18
CA PHE A 421 -1.83 -5.58 -6.21
C PHE A 421 -2.21 -4.72 -5.00
N LYS A 422 -1.36 -4.68 -3.96
CA LYS A 422 -1.45 -3.84 -2.77
C LYS A 422 -0.12 -3.76 -2.04
N GLY A 423 0.03 -2.83 -1.08
CA GLY A 423 1.16 -2.74 -0.17
C GLY A 423 2.46 -2.27 -0.83
N ALA A 424 2.40 -1.45 -1.88
CA ALA A 424 3.57 -1.05 -2.65
C ALA A 424 3.73 0.46 -2.86
N PHE A 425 2.75 1.29 -2.47
CA PHE A 425 2.74 2.72 -2.80
C PHE A 425 2.57 3.64 -1.59
N GLY A 426 2.72 3.11 -0.39
CA GLY A 426 2.66 3.85 0.87
C GLY A 426 2.36 2.96 2.05
N GLU A 427 3.09 3.14 3.14
CA GLU A 427 3.10 2.27 4.32
C GLU A 427 1.79 2.33 5.11
N THR A 428 1.02 3.42 4.96
CA THR A 428 -0.20 3.68 5.72
C THR A 428 -1.45 3.77 4.86
N LEU A 429 -1.37 3.37 3.59
CA LEU A 429 -2.54 3.33 2.72
C LEU A 429 -3.54 2.28 3.22
N THR A 430 -4.83 2.59 3.08
CA THR A 430 -5.92 1.69 3.46
C THR A 430 -6.66 1.09 2.27
N VAL A 431 -6.48 1.67 1.08
CA VAL A 431 -7.05 1.22 -0.20
C VAL A 431 -5.99 1.36 -1.29
N PRO A 432 -5.74 0.33 -2.11
CA PRO A 432 -4.75 0.38 -3.17
C PRO A 432 -5.22 1.25 -4.35
N ASP A 433 -4.28 1.96 -4.96
CA ASP A 433 -4.47 2.61 -6.25
C ASP A 433 -4.44 1.56 -7.37
N ALA A 434 -5.60 1.12 -7.81
CA ALA A 434 -5.73 0.05 -8.79
C ALA A 434 -5.13 0.40 -10.16
N LYS A 435 -5.10 1.69 -10.53
CA LYS A 435 -4.49 2.14 -11.79
C LYS A 435 -2.99 1.87 -11.80
N ARG A 436 -2.28 2.27 -10.73
CA ARG A 436 -0.84 2.07 -10.63
C ARG A 436 -0.47 0.58 -10.66
N HIS A 437 -1.23 -0.24 -9.94
CA HIS A 437 -1.04 -1.69 -9.96
C HIS A 437 -1.32 -2.29 -11.34
N LEU A 438 -2.35 -1.84 -12.05
CA LEU A 438 -2.65 -2.29 -13.40
C LEU A 438 -1.52 -1.93 -14.38
N GLU A 439 -1.02 -0.71 -14.36
CA GLU A 439 0.08 -0.30 -15.24
C GLU A 439 1.36 -1.09 -14.94
N ASN A 440 1.66 -1.37 -13.67
CA ASN A 440 2.78 -2.24 -13.29
C ASN A 440 2.62 -3.67 -13.87
N ASN A 441 1.43 -4.28 -13.74
CA ASN A 441 1.19 -5.63 -14.28
C ASN A 441 1.27 -5.67 -15.81
N LYS A 442 0.77 -4.65 -16.51
CA LYS A 442 0.91 -4.51 -17.97
C LYS A 442 2.38 -4.39 -18.40
N ALA A 443 3.17 -3.61 -17.66
CA ALA A 443 4.60 -3.46 -17.92
C ALA A 443 5.34 -4.80 -17.73
N TRP A 444 5.00 -5.57 -16.69
CA TRP A 444 5.56 -6.91 -16.49
C TRP A 444 5.22 -7.87 -17.63
N LEU A 445 3.99 -7.86 -18.14
CA LEU A 445 3.61 -8.69 -19.30
C LEU A 445 4.45 -8.32 -20.53
N ALA A 446 4.70 -7.02 -20.77
CA ALA A 446 5.54 -6.57 -21.87
C ALA A 446 7.00 -7.05 -21.71
N VAL A 447 7.58 -6.95 -20.51
CA VAL A 447 8.92 -7.45 -20.20
C VAL A 447 9.02 -8.96 -20.41
N MET A 448 8.06 -9.72 -19.88
CA MET A 448 8.04 -11.17 -20.05
C MET A 448 7.93 -11.58 -21.52
N ASN A 449 7.13 -10.86 -22.31
CA ASN A 449 7.01 -11.10 -23.75
C ASN A 449 8.33 -10.80 -24.48
N GLU A 450 9.03 -9.72 -24.12
CA GLU A 450 10.28 -9.32 -24.76
C GLU A 450 11.42 -10.32 -24.49
N TYR A 451 11.54 -10.78 -23.23
CA TYR A 451 12.66 -11.63 -22.81
C TYR A 451 12.35 -13.13 -22.72
N ASN A 452 11.14 -13.56 -23.09
CA ASN A 452 10.77 -14.98 -22.99
C ASN A 452 11.73 -15.94 -23.71
N ASN A 453 12.30 -15.51 -24.83
CA ASN A 453 13.22 -16.32 -25.66
C ASN A 453 14.68 -16.24 -25.20
N GLU A 454 15.02 -15.36 -24.25
CA GLU A 454 16.38 -15.24 -23.71
C GLU A 454 16.66 -16.25 -22.59
N PHE A 455 15.61 -16.86 -22.04
CA PHE A 455 15.64 -17.89 -21.01
C PHE A 455 15.06 -19.21 -21.55
N SER A 456 15.25 -20.30 -20.81
CA SER A 456 14.44 -21.53 -21.04
C SER A 456 12.96 -21.29 -20.75
N GLY A 457 12.62 -20.22 -20.06
CA GLY A 457 11.28 -19.66 -19.87
C GLY A 457 11.10 -18.95 -18.55
N PHE A 458 10.06 -18.11 -18.50
CA PHE A 458 9.54 -17.64 -17.22
C PHE A 458 8.65 -18.70 -16.59
N ARG A 459 8.88 -19.01 -15.32
CA ARG A 459 8.02 -19.94 -14.55
C ARG A 459 6.64 -19.34 -14.31
N GLY A 460 6.60 -18.04 -14.04
CA GLY A 460 5.36 -17.33 -13.76
C GLY A 460 5.59 -15.95 -13.15
N ILE A 461 4.47 -15.35 -12.72
CA ILE A 461 4.42 -14.08 -12.02
C ILE A 461 3.76 -14.24 -10.66
N ALA A 462 4.29 -13.58 -9.63
CA ALA A 462 3.65 -13.40 -8.34
C ALA A 462 3.07 -11.98 -8.24
N LEU A 463 1.77 -11.86 -8.02
CA LEU A 463 1.13 -10.60 -7.68
C LEU A 463 1.28 -10.43 -6.17
N THR A 464 2.20 -9.58 -5.72
CA THR A 464 2.48 -9.40 -4.31
C THR A 464 1.42 -8.55 -3.61
N GLY A 465 1.19 -8.87 -2.36
CA GLY A 465 0.20 -8.20 -1.52
C GLY A 465 0.74 -7.95 -0.13
N TRP A 466 1.77 -7.10 -0.03
CA TRP A 466 2.44 -6.81 1.24
C TRP A 466 1.45 -6.26 2.26
N GLN A 467 1.50 -6.81 3.49
CA GLN A 467 0.61 -6.40 4.58
C GLN A 467 1.26 -5.38 5.49
N ARG A 468 2.59 -5.39 5.55
CA ARG A 468 3.48 -4.41 6.19
C ARG A 468 4.74 -4.27 5.36
N TYR A 469 5.41 -3.13 5.42
CA TYR A 469 6.68 -2.94 4.71
C TYR A 469 7.82 -3.69 5.38
N ASP A 470 7.80 -3.79 6.70
CA ASP A 470 8.59 -4.71 7.51
C ASP A 470 7.77 -5.18 8.72
N HIS A 471 8.34 -6.04 9.55
CA HIS A 471 7.63 -6.61 10.69
C HIS A 471 7.19 -5.58 11.74
N PHE A 472 7.85 -4.41 11.83
CA PHE A 472 7.53 -3.35 12.79
C PHE A 472 6.65 -2.25 12.21
N ALA A 473 6.46 -2.22 10.89
CA ALA A 473 5.62 -1.23 10.24
C ALA A 473 4.14 -1.39 10.60
N SER A 474 3.36 -0.33 10.42
CA SER A 474 1.90 -0.39 10.51
C SER A 474 1.30 -1.29 9.43
N LEU A 475 0.06 -1.76 9.67
CA LEU A 475 -0.73 -2.41 8.63
C LEU A 475 -1.02 -1.43 7.49
N CYS A 476 -0.71 -1.80 6.27
CA CYS A 476 -1.19 -1.12 5.08
C CYS A 476 -2.52 -1.73 4.59
N GLU A 477 -2.85 -1.64 3.30
CA GLU A 477 -4.12 -2.08 2.77
C GLU A 477 -4.43 -3.54 3.16
N LEU A 478 -5.57 -3.76 3.77
CA LEU A 478 -6.02 -5.10 4.11
C LEU A 478 -6.45 -5.88 2.86
N LEU A 479 -6.21 -7.19 2.87
CA LEU A 479 -6.54 -8.07 1.74
C LEU A 479 -7.98 -7.89 1.20
N PRO A 480 -9.05 -7.82 2.04
CA PRO A 480 -10.42 -7.63 1.53
C PRO A 480 -10.64 -6.28 0.85
N ALA A 481 -9.96 -5.23 1.32
CA ALA A 481 -10.01 -3.91 0.69
C ALA A 481 -9.32 -3.89 -0.68
N ALA A 482 -8.37 -4.79 -0.89
CA ALA A 482 -7.57 -4.90 -2.10
C ALA A 482 -8.08 -5.96 -3.10
N LEU A 483 -9.11 -6.73 -2.77
CA LEU A 483 -9.65 -7.75 -3.69
C LEU A 483 -10.05 -7.18 -5.07
N PRO A 484 -10.66 -6.00 -5.18
CA PRO A 484 -10.92 -5.41 -6.48
C PRO A 484 -9.66 -5.21 -7.33
N SER A 485 -8.59 -4.66 -6.75
CA SER A 485 -7.30 -4.53 -7.42
C SER A 485 -6.73 -5.88 -7.82
N LEU A 486 -6.78 -6.88 -6.93
CA LEU A 486 -6.30 -8.22 -7.20
C LEU A 486 -7.04 -8.89 -8.37
N VAL A 487 -8.37 -8.85 -8.38
CA VAL A 487 -9.19 -9.46 -9.44
C VAL A 487 -8.93 -8.79 -10.79
N LEU A 488 -8.85 -7.45 -10.82
CA LEU A 488 -8.51 -6.68 -12.03
C LEU A 488 -7.15 -7.14 -12.61
N ASN A 489 -6.14 -7.21 -11.76
CA ASN A 489 -4.78 -7.57 -12.16
C ASN A 489 -4.65 -9.05 -12.54
N LEU A 490 -5.30 -9.97 -11.81
CA LEU A 490 -5.32 -11.38 -12.19
C LEU A 490 -5.98 -11.63 -13.54
N LEU A 491 -7.12 -10.99 -13.80
CA LEU A 491 -7.80 -11.09 -15.10
C LEU A 491 -6.89 -10.58 -16.22
N THR A 492 -6.24 -9.43 -16.01
CA THR A 492 -5.28 -8.85 -16.99
C THR A 492 -4.13 -9.82 -17.27
N VAL A 493 -3.50 -10.35 -16.21
CA VAL A 493 -2.36 -11.25 -16.34
C VAL A 493 -2.78 -12.61 -16.93
N SER A 494 -3.96 -13.11 -16.61
CA SER A 494 -4.47 -14.38 -17.13
C SER A 494 -4.88 -14.32 -18.61
N GLN A 495 -5.17 -13.11 -19.11
CA GLN A 495 -5.48 -12.86 -20.53
C GLN A 495 -4.25 -12.39 -21.33
N GLY A 496 -3.12 -12.11 -20.66
CA GLY A 496 -1.91 -11.58 -21.28
C GLY A 496 -2.02 -10.10 -21.69
N GLN A 497 -3.15 -9.45 -21.40
CA GLN A 497 -3.41 -8.04 -21.73
C GLN A 497 -4.60 -7.49 -20.96
N PHE A 498 -4.66 -6.17 -20.82
CA PHE A 498 -5.86 -5.47 -20.38
C PHE A 498 -6.73 -5.10 -21.58
N ASN A 499 -7.92 -5.65 -21.68
CA ASN A 499 -8.85 -5.41 -22.78
C ASN A 499 -10.26 -5.10 -22.27
N LYS A 500 -11.19 -4.82 -23.21
CA LYS A 500 -12.57 -4.46 -22.91
C LYS A 500 -13.39 -5.54 -22.16
N GLU A 501 -12.92 -6.78 -22.16
CA GLU A 501 -13.62 -7.92 -21.54
C GLU A 501 -13.26 -8.09 -20.07
N VAL A 502 -12.11 -7.54 -19.63
CA VAL A 502 -11.62 -7.64 -18.26
C VAL A 502 -12.63 -7.07 -17.26
N PHE A 503 -13.15 -5.87 -17.52
CA PHE A 503 -14.02 -5.21 -16.56
C PHE A 503 -15.41 -5.85 -16.44
N PRO A 504 -16.12 -6.21 -17.51
CA PRO A 504 -17.36 -6.98 -17.40
C PRO A 504 -17.20 -8.29 -16.64
N LYS A 505 -16.12 -9.04 -16.91
CA LYS A 505 -15.82 -10.28 -16.18
C LYS A 505 -15.50 -10.04 -14.71
N MET A 506 -14.78 -8.95 -14.40
CA MET A 506 -14.54 -8.52 -13.03
C MET A 506 -15.86 -8.21 -12.29
N GLN A 507 -16.78 -7.49 -12.94
CA GLN A 507 -18.09 -7.18 -12.37
C GLN A 507 -18.91 -8.45 -12.09
N GLU A 508 -18.87 -9.44 -12.99
CA GLU A 508 -19.49 -10.75 -12.79
C GLU A 508 -18.89 -11.44 -11.55
N LEU A 509 -17.59 -11.58 -11.49
CA LEU A 509 -16.87 -12.26 -10.40
C LEU A 509 -17.05 -11.57 -9.04
N LEU A 510 -17.22 -10.26 -9.02
CA LEU A 510 -17.46 -9.49 -7.81
C LEU A 510 -18.95 -9.29 -7.49
N GLU A 511 -19.83 -10.02 -8.16
CA GLU A 511 -21.29 -10.01 -7.96
C GLU A 511 -21.87 -8.61 -7.97
N CYS A 512 -21.50 -7.82 -8.98
CA CYS A 512 -22.00 -6.47 -9.16
C CYS A 512 -23.42 -6.49 -9.75
N SER A 513 -24.30 -5.58 -9.30
CA SER A 513 -25.64 -5.47 -9.83
C SER A 513 -25.64 -5.15 -11.33
N SER A 514 -26.36 -5.92 -12.13
CA SER A 514 -26.53 -5.71 -13.57
C SER A 514 -27.18 -4.35 -13.95
N ARG A 515 -27.77 -3.66 -12.98
CA ARG A 515 -28.33 -2.30 -13.17
C ARG A 515 -27.25 -1.20 -13.09
N ALA A 516 -26.07 -1.52 -12.58
CA ALA A 516 -24.98 -0.58 -12.48
C ALA A 516 -24.12 -0.62 -13.76
N HIS A 517 -24.56 0.09 -14.80
CA HIS A 517 -23.77 0.30 -16.02
C HIS A 517 -22.62 1.31 -15.73
N TYR A 518 -21.73 0.97 -14.82
CA TYR A 518 -20.54 1.78 -14.59
C TYR A 518 -19.46 1.35 -15.56
N HIS A 519 -18.81 2.35 -16.15
CA HIS A 519 -17.55 2.14 -16.88
C HIS A 519 -16.39 2.23 -15.90
N LEU A 520 -15.34 1.45 -16.16
CA LEU A 520 -14.10 1.57 -15.42
C LEU A 520 -13.38 2.85 -15.86
N ASP A 521 -13.29 3.80 -14.94
CA ASP A 521 -12.58 5.07 -15.13
C ASP A 521 -11.51 5.22 -14.05
N LEU A 522 -10.38 4.56 -14.26
CA LEU A 522 -9.28 4.57 -13.30
C LEU A 522 -8.56 5.94 -13.20
N GLU A 523 -8.80 6.87 -14.13
CA GLU A 523 -8.26 8.24 -14.05
C GLU A 523 -8.96 9.06 -12.97
N HIS A 524 -10.29 8.94 -12.85
CA HIS A 524 -11.09 9.72 -11.92
C HIS A 524 -11.61 8.90 -10.71
N ASP A 525 -11.46 7.58 -10.76
CA ASP A 525 -11.86 6.64 -9.70
C ASP A 525 -10.80 5.54 -9.54
N PRO A 526 -9.56 5.89 -9.13
CA PRO A 526 -8.45 4.93 -9.01
C PRO A 526 -8.71 3.86 -7.94
N TYR A 527 -9.62 4.10 -7.02
CA TYR A 527 -10.06 3.17 -5.98
C TYR A 527 -11.27 2.33 -6.38
N MET A 528 -11.79 2.52 -7.59
CA MET A 528 -12.97 1.83 -8.14
C MET A 528 -14.23 1.93 -7.26
N TRP A 529 -14.36 3.03 -6.47
CA TRP A 529 -15.47 3.25 -5.56
C TRP A 529 -16.81 3.30 -6.29
N ARG A 530 -16.90 4.12 -7.34
CA ARG A 530 -18.13 4.30 -8.12
C ARG A 530 -18.51 3.03 -8.84
N ALA A 531 -17.50 2.31 -9.35
CA ALA A 531 -17.71 1.09 -10.11
C ALA A 531 -18.13 -0.09 -9.24
N LEU A 532 -17.57 -0.23 -8.02
CA LEU A 532 -17.68 -1.45 -7.21
C LEU A 532 -18.28 -1.27 -5.82
N GLY A 533 -18.61 -0.05 -5.41
CA GLY A 533 -19.17 0.22 -4.07
C GLY A 533 -20.46 -0.52 -3.75
N VAL A 534 -21.20 -0.99 -4.77
CA VAL A 534 -22.47 -1.74 -4.65
C VAL A 534 -22.31 -3.25 -4.94
N CYS A 535 -21.10 -3.74 -5.16
CA CYS A 535 -20.84 -5.15 -5.43
C CYS A 535 -20.73 -5.98 -4.14
N PHE A 536 -20.97 -7.31 -4.24
CA PHE A 536 -21.03 -8.24 -3.11
C PHE A 536 -20.01 -9.36 -3.27
N PHE A 537 -18.75 -9.04 -2.98
CA PHE A 537 -17.65 -10.02 -2.99
C PHE A 537 -17.21 -10.34 -1.56
N PRO A 538 -16.45 -11.42 -1.33
CA PRO A 538 -15.92 -11.75 -0.01
C PRO A 538 -15.11 -10.60 0.59
N GLY A 539 -15.59 -10.02 1.69
CA GLY A 539 -14.96 -8.85 2.32
C GLY A 539 -15.36 -7.49 1.73
N SER A 540 -16.38 -7.42 0.86
CA SER A 540 -16.89 -6.15 0.32
C SER A 540 -17.31 -5.14 1.40
N ALA A 541 -17.71 -5.61 2.59
CA ALA A 541 -17.98 -4.74 3.75
C ALA A 541 -16.71 -4.00 4.20
N VAL A 542 -15.56 -4.67 4.26
CA VAL A 542 -14.26 -4.04 4.59
C VAL A 542 -13.86 -3.04 3.51
N PHE A 543 -13.98 -3.40 2.24
CA PHE A 543 -13.71 -2.48 1.12
C PHE A 543 -14.53 -1.18 1.25
N ARG A 544 -15.85 -1.28 1.52
CA ARG A 544 -16.70 -0.11 1.72
C ARG A 544 -16.32 0.72 2.96
N ILE A 545 -15.90 0.04 4.03
CA ILE A 545 -15.46 0.73 5.25
C ILE A 545 -14.16 1.49 5.03
N THR A 546 -13.17 0.94 4.34
CA THR A 546 -11.90 1.63 4.08
C THR A 546 -12.09 2.85 3.19
N LEU A 547 -12.99 2.78 2.21
CA LEU A 547 -13.35 3.93 1.39
C LEU A 547 -14.07 5.01 2.21
N ARG A 548 -15.06 4.61 3.04
CA ARG A 548 -15.73 5.53 3.94
C ARG A 548 -14.78 6.14 4.96
N HIS A 549 -13.81 5.37 5.46
CA HIS A 549 -12.74 5.87 6.32
C HIS A 549 -12.02 7.05 5.65
N ASN A 550 -11.57 6.91 4.40
CA ASN A 550 -10.87 7.97 3.69
C ASN A 550 -11.73 9.24 3.50
N GLU A 551 -13.04 9.09 3.28
CA GLU A 551 -13.95 10.23 3.17
C GLU A 551 -14.16 10.93 4.52
N VAL A 552 -14.41 10.17 5.58
CA VAL A 552 -14.66 10.68 6.93
C VAL A 552 -13.41 11.35 7.49
N THR A 553 -12.24 10.72 7.36
CA THR A 553 -10.97 11.29 7.87
C THR A 553 -10.58 12.55 7.13
N LYS A 554 -10.71 12.60 5.81
CA LYS A 554 -10.50 13.83 5.02
C LYS A 554 -11.39 14.98 5.49
N SER A 555 -12.65 14.68 5.84
CA SER A 555 -13.59 15.69 6.35
C SER A 555 -13.23 16.10 7.77
N LEU A 556 -12.78 15.17 8.61
CA LEU A 556 -12.30 15.43 9.97
C LEU A 556 -11.02 16.26 9.96
N ASP A 557 -10.05 15.95 9.12
CA ASP A 557 -8.79 16.70 8.98
C ASP A 557 -9.08 18.16 8.66
N LYS A 558 -9.98 18.39 7.72
CA LYS A 558 -10.42 19.75 7.40
C LYS A 558 -11.07 20.45 8.60
N TYR A 559 -11.98 19.77 9.30
CA TYR A 559 -12.66 20.32 10.47
C TYR A 559 -11.69 20.62 11.62
N ILE A 560 -10.78 19.69 11.92
CA ILE A 560 -9.74 19.83 12.95
C ILE A 560 -8.82 21.02 12.62
N ASN A 561 -8.31 21.10 11.38
CA ASN A 561 -7.44 22.18 10.93
C ASN A 561 -8.16 23.53 10.94
N ASP A 562 -9.42 23.58 10.54
CA ASP A 562 -10.22 24.81 10.63
C ASP A 562 -10.31 25.31 12.08
N ILE A 563 -10.55 24.44 13.05
CA ILE A 563 -10.66 24.80 14.47
C ILE A 563 -9.29 25.17 15.07
N THR A 564 -8.27 24.37 14.84
CA THR A 564 -7.00 24.46 15.58
C THR A 564 -5.99 25.42 14.94
N VAL A 565 -6.11 25.66 13.62
CA VAL A 565 -5.15 26.45 12.85
C VAL A 565 -5.81 27.64 12.15
N HIS A 566 -6.77 27.40 11.27
CA HIS A 566 -7.17 28.42 10.27
C HIS A 566 -8.09 29.50 10.83
N LYS A 567 -8.99 29.17 11.74
CA LYS A 567 -10.00 30.13 12.22
C LYS A 567 -9.52 31.06 13.36
N GLY A 568 -8.38 30.77 13.99
CA GLY A 568 -7.73 31.65 14.95
C GLY A 568 -8.43 31.83 16.31
N TRP A 569 -9.42 31.00 16.65
CA TRP A 569 -10.18 31.12 17.91
C TRP A 569 -9.90 30.00 18.91
N MET A 570 -9.32 28.88 18.48
CA MET A 570 -8.92 27.75 19.30
C MET A 570 -7.50 27.24 18.99
N THR A 571 -6.65 28.13 18.53
CA THR A 571 -5.22 27.83 18.31
C THR A 571 -4.50 27.57 19.63
N GLU A 572 -3.33 26.98 19.60
CA GLU A 572 -2.50 26.77 20.80
C GLU A 572 -2.25 28.10 21.56
N TYR A 573 -2.11 29.24 20.86
CA TYR A 573 -2.00 30.56 21.48
C TYR A 573 -3.25 30.89 22.33
N ASN A 574 -4.45 30.71 21.76
CA ASN A 574 -5.71 30.95 22.49
C ASN A 574 -5.85 30.05 23.71
N LEU A 575 -5.44 28.78 23.55
CA LEU A 575 -5.51 27.76 24.61
C LEU A 575 -4.52 28.04 25.75
N ASN A 576 -3.29 28.43 25.43
CA ASN A 576 -2.25 28.72 26.42
C ASN A 576 -2.58 29.94 27.28
N HIS A 577 -3.24 30.95 26.67
CA HIS A 577 -3.62 32.17 27.36
C HIS A 577 -5.07 32.18 27.89
N ASN A 578 -5.87 31.15 27.60
CA ASN A 578 -7.31 31.14 27.80
C ASN A 578 -7.99 32.39 27.24
N PHE A 579 -7.52 32.88 26.10
CA PHE A 579 -7.90 34.14 25.52
C PHE A 579 -8.61 33.93 24.18
N SER A 580 -9.93 33.80 24.21
CA SER A 580 -10.78 33.59 23.05
C SER A 580 -12.19 34.12 23.29
N SER A 581 -12.95 34.33 22.21
CA SER A 581 -14.38 34.70 22.28
C SER A 581 -15.23 33.44 22.48
N PRO A 582 -16.01 33.30 23.57
CA PRO A 582 -16.90 32.17 23.79
C PRO A 582 -17.91 31.95 22.67
N LEU A 583 -18.42 33.04 22.05
CA LEU A 583 -19.33 32.98 20.92
C LEU A 583 -18.67 32.31 19.72
N ARG A 584 -17.44 32.72 19.39
CA ARG A 584 -16.70 32.16 18.26
C ARG A 584 -16.31 30.71 18.49
N VAL A 585 -15.93 30.34 19.71
CA VAL A 585 -15.69 28.94 20.09
C VAL A 585 -16.98 28.12 19.95
N GLN A 586 -18.12 28.67 20.33
CA GLN A 586 -19.41 27.99 20.16
C GLN A 586 -19.75 27.76 18.68
N GLU A 587 -19.49 28.74 17.81
CA GLU A 587 -19.68 28.62 16.37
C GLU A 587 -18.78 27.54 15.77
N LEU A 588 -17.52 27.46 16.17
CA LEU A 588 -16.58 26.41 15.72
C LEU A 588 -17.03 25.01 16.14
N LEU A 589 -17.61 24.88 17.34
CA LEU A 589 -18.09 23.59 17.86
C LEU A 589 -19.51 23.24 17.38
N LYS A 590 -20.14 24.05 16.55
CA LYS A 590 -21.53 23.82 16.10
C LYS A 590 -21.68 22.45 15.44
N ASP A 591 -20.75 22.07 14.60
CA ASP A 591 -20.80 20.83 13.81
C ASP A 591 -20.08 19.64 14.50
N PHE A 592 -19.60 19.84 15.75
CA PHE A 592 -18.87 18.80 16.48
C PHE A 592 -19.65 17.50 16.60
N SER A 593 -20.94 17.59 16.97
CA SER A 593 -21.79 16.40 17.14
C SER A 593 -21.93 15.58 15.87
N TYR A 594 -22.04 16.25 14.72
CA TYR A 594 -22.10 15.59 13.40
C TYR A 594 -20.83 14.79 13.12
N TYR A 595 -19.65 15.42 13.25
CA TYR A 595 -18.36 14.76 12.99
C TYR A 595 -18.09 13.63 13.99
N ASN A 596 -18.38 13.84 15.27
CA ASN A 596 -18.22 12.83 16.32
C ASN A 596 -19.14 11.62 16.10
N SER A 597 -20.40 11.85 15.71
CA SER A 597 -21.34 10.76 15.39
C SER A 597 -20.89 10.00 14.14
N SER A 598 -20.42 10.70 13.10
CA SER A 598 -19.89 10.05 11.88
C SER A 598 -18.69 9.15 12.18
N LEU A 599 -17.79 9.60 13.08
CA LEU A 599 -16.61 8.83 13.52
C LEU A 599 -17.03 7.59 14.34
N ASN A 600 -17.97 7.72 15.27
CA ASN A 600 -18.49 6.60 16.07
C ASN A 600 -19.16 5.54 15.17
N MET A 601 -20.00 5.97 14.23
CA MET A 601 -20.65 5.07 13.28
C MET A 601 -19.65 4.35 12.39
N LEU A 602 -18.57 5.06 11.97
CA LEU A 602 -17.47 4.45 11.22
C LEU A 602 -16.78 3.38 12.06
N GLN A 603 -16.45 3.68 13.31
CA GLN A 603 -15.78 2.74 14.23
C GLN A 603 -16.62 1.46 14.44
N GLU A 604 -17.91 1.60 14.74
CA GLU A 604 -18.81 0.45 14.94
C GLU A 604 -18.92 -0.42 13.68
N ALA A 605 -19.08 0.23 12.52
CA ALA A 605 -19.18 -0.48 11.26
C ALA A 605 -17.85 -1.16 10.88
N ALA A 606 -16.70 -0.53 11.17
CA ALA A 606 -15.38 -1.10 10.94
C ALA A 606 -15.13 -2.33 11.81
N VAL A 607 -15.40 -2.25 13.11
CA VAL A 607 -15.28 -3.39 14.04
C VAL A 607 -16.13 -4.56 13.56
N LYS A 608 -17.38 -4.30 13.16
CA LYS A 608 -18.27 -5.35 12.66
C LYS A 608 -17.73 -6.01 11.38
N ALA A 609 -17.34 -5.22 10.39
CA ALA A 609 -16.88 -5.74 9.10
C ALA A 609 -15.54 -6.51 9.23
N LEU A 610 -14.60 -5.97 10.01
CA LEU A 610 -13.29 -6.59 10.19
C LEU A 610 -13.38 -7.91 10.98
N ARG A 611 -14.23 -7.99 12.00
CA ARG A 611 -14.45 -9.22 12.79
C ARG A 611 -14.98 -10.40 11.98
N GLU A 612 -15.58 -10.18 10.84
CA GLU A 612 -16.00 -11.28 9.96
C GLU A 612 -14.78 -12.03 9.39
N ILE A 613 -13.65 -11.35 9.23
CA ILE A 613 -12.47 -11.84 8.52
C ILE A 613 -11.27 -12.07 9.44
N TYR A 614 -11.06 -11.17 10.41
CA TYR A 614 -9.88 -11.14 11.27
C TYR A 614 -10.23 -11.44 12.74
N ASP A 615 -9.24 -11.81 13.52
CA ASP A 615 -9.33 -11.89 14.99
C ASP A 615 -9.39 -10.50 15.62
N ASP A 616 -9.65 -10.47 16.94
CA ASP A 616 -9.79 -9.20 17.67
C ASP A 616 -8.46 -8.44 17.79
N ASP A 617 -7.31 -9.10 17.72
CA ASP A 617 -5.99 -8.46 17.78
C ASP A 617 -5.73 -7.63 16.52
N THR A 618 -5.94 -8.21 15.35
CA THR A 618 -5.87 -7.50 14.06
C THR A 618 -6.90 -6.37 13.96
N VAL A 619 -8.13 -6.61 14.45
CA VAL A 619 -9.18 -5.59 14.47
C VAL A 619 -8.79 -4.42 15.37
N SER A 620 -8.27 -4.70 16.57
CA SER A 620 -7.83 -3.69 17.52
C SER A 620 -6.71 -2.85 16.94
N GLU A 621 -5.69 -3.48 16.36
CA GLU A 621 -4.58 -2.76 15.71
C GLU A 621 -5.06 -1.83 14.59
N TRP A 622 -5.93 -2.32 13.72
CA TRP A 622 -6.45 -1.48 12.63
C TRP A 622 -7.25 -0.27 13.15
N ILE A 623 -8.07 -0.47 14.20
CA ILE A 623 -8.83 0.63 14.82
C ILE A 623 -7.89 1.62 15.54
N GLU A 624 -6.87 1.13 16.25
CA GLU A 624 -5.88 1.97 16.91
C GLU A 624 -5.07 2.83 15.94
N LEU A 625 -4.72 2.27 14.78
CA LEU A 625 -3.97 2.99 13.76
C LEU A 625 -4.83 4.02 13.01
N ASN A 626 -6.05 3.66 12.61
CA ASN A 626 -6.80 4.41 11.62
C ASN A 626 -7.94 5.26 12.20
N ILE A 627 -8.55 4.89 13.33
CA ILE A 627 -9.72 5.58 13.88
C ILE A 627 -9.41 6.26 15.21
N TYR A 628 -8.70 5.60 16.11
CA TYR A 628 -8.47 6.08 17.46
C TYR A 628 -7.69 7.41 17.54
N PRO A 629 -6.75 7.76 16.66
CA PRO A 629 -6.14 9.09 16.64
C PRO A 629 -7.17 10.21 16.49
N TYR A 630 -8.16 10.03 15.64
CA TYR A 630 -9.26 10.98 15.45
C TYR A 630 -10.17 11.06 16.68
N VAL A 631 -10.49 9.93 17.32
CA VAL A 631 -11.27 9.91 18.58
C VAL A 631 -10.56 10.72 19.66
N LYS A 632 -9.25 10.54 19.82
CA LYS A 632 -8.42 11.30 20.76
C LYS A 632 -8.46 12.81 20.46
N GLU A 633 -8.29 13.17 19.20
CA GLU A 633 -8.23 14.57 18.79
C GLU A 633 -9.59 15.27 18.94
N MET A 634 -10.67 14.63 18.54
CA MET A 634 -12.04 15.13 18.76
C MET A 634 -12.33 15.33 20.25
N LYS A 635 -11.93 14.40 21.11
CA LYS A 635 -12.06 14.55 22.57
C LYS A 635 -11.27 15.77 23.09
N LYS A 636 -10.04 15.98 22.61
CA LYS A 636 -9.23 17.16 22.99
C LYS A 636 -9.93 18.46 22.55
N ILE A 637 -10.41 18.54 21.31
CA ILE A 637 -11.11 19.70 20.78
C ILE A 637 -12.31 20.03 21.64
N TRP A 638 -13.12 19.04 22.00
CA TRP A 638 -14.28 19.23 22.86
C TRP A 638 -13.89 19.80 24.23
N VAL A 639 -12.96 19.14 24.92
CA VAL A 639 -12.50 19.55 26.26
C VAL A 639 -11.92 20.97 26.25
N ARG A 640 -11.06 21.26 25.26
CA ARG A 640 -10.43 22.59 25.07
C ARG A 640 -11.46 23.67 24.79
N GLY A 641 -12.44 23.37 23.94
CA GLY A 641 -13.53 24.31 23.64
C GLY A 641 -14.42 24.58 24.84
N GLN A 642 -14.82 23.56 25.61
CA GLN A 642 -15.59 23.77 26.83
C GLN A 642 -14.80 24.58 27.87
N ARG A 643 -13.47 24.40 27.96
CA ARG A 643 -12.61 25.21 28.82
C ARG A 643 -12.64 26.68 28.42
N LEU A 644 -12.43 27.01 27.16
CA LEU A 644 -12.42 28.39 26.65
C LEU A 644 -13.79 29.08 26.85
N LYS A 645 -14.89 28.37 26.74
CA LYS A 645 -16.24 28.90 26.91
C LYS A 645 -16.58 29.28 28.37
N LYS A 646 -15.84 28.75 29.35
CA LYS A 646 -16.07 29.04 30.77
C LYS A 646 -15.56 30.42 31.22
N TYR A 647 -14.63 31.02 30.47
CA TYR A 647 -14.04 32.31 30.81
C TYR A 647 -15.05 33.44 30.53
N GLN A 648 -15.18 34.37 31.49
CA GLN A 648 -16.08 35.52 31.42
C GLN A 648 -15.31 36.84 31.43
N THR A 649 -14.04 36.83 31.85
CA THR A 649 -13.15 38.00 31.88
C THR A 649 -11.76 37.65 31.40
N TRP A 650 -11.08 38.60 30.84
CA TRP A 650 -9.74 38.40 30.23
C TRP A 650 -8.76 39.47 30.72
N PRO A 651 -7.46 39.17 30.81
CA PRO A 651 -6.45 40.14 31.21
C PRO A 651 -6.27 41.21 30.12
N ARG A 652 -5.72 42.34 30.51
CA ARG A 652 -5.28 43.41 29.59
C ARG A 652 -4.06 42.94 28.80
N ARG A 653 -3.95 43.33 27.54
CA ARG A 653 -2.71 43.15 26.76
C ARG A 653 -1.60 44.08 27.26
N PRO A 654 -0.31 43.67 27.15
CA PRO A 654 0.20 42.42 26.58
C PRO A 654 -0.06 41.22 27.50
N LEU A 655 -0.31 40.06 26.87
CA LEU A 655 -0.46 38.79 27.63
C LEU A 655 0.92 38.26 28.09
N PRO A 656 1.01 37.49 29.18
CA PRO A 656 2.24 36.84 29.61
C PRO A 656 2.91 36.06 28.48
N ARG A 657 4.22 36.15 28.36
CA ARG A 657 4.96 35.40 27.36
C ARG A 657 5.08 33.92 27.79
N VAL A 658 4.74 33.01 26.90
CA VAL A 658 4.90 31.56 27.11
C VAL A 658 6.23 31.07 26.52
N VAL A 659 6.77 31.80 25.53
CA VAL A 659 8.03 31.45 24.83
C VAL A 659 9.08 32.54 25.13
N ASN A 660 10.28 32.09 25.51
CA ASN A 660 11.44 32.98 25.58
C ASN A 660 11.92 33.32 24.16
N LEU A 661 11.91 34.61 23.83
CA LEU A 661 12.42 35.06 22.56
C LEU A 661 13.97 34.98 22.55
N PRO A 662 14.59 34.53 21.46
CA PRO A 662 16.03 34.66 21.32
C PRO A 662 16.41 36.13 21.35
N PRO A 663 17.64 36.49 21.82
CA PRO A 663 18.12 37.87 21.75
C PRO A 663 18.07 38.34 20.29
N PRO A 664 17.77 39.63 20.05
CA PRO A 664 17.84 40.18 18.70
C PRO A 664 19.26 39.95 18.13
N PRO A 665 19.39 39.69 16.83
CA PRO A 665 20.69 39.59 16.20
C PRO A 665 21.45 40.89 16.48
N SER A 666 22.70 40.78 16.94
CA SER A 666 23.58 41.92 17.09
C SER A 666 23.73 42.58 15.72
N ILE A 667 23.16 43.79 15.58
CA ILE A 667 23.43 44.61 14.41
C ILE A 667 24.86 45.13 14.62
N ASP A 668 25.79 44.48 13.98
CA ASP A 668 27.16 44.97 13.84
C ASP A 668 27.08 46.19 12.90
N MET A 669 26.80 47.36 13.50
CA MET A 669 26.92 48.62 12.79
C MET A 669 28.43 48.85 12.61
N GLY A 670 28.99 48.22 11.58
CA GLY A 670 30.33 48.58 11.09
C GLY A 670 30.36 50.07 10.81
N ILE A 671 30.81 50.85 11.76
CA ILE A 671 31.18 52.28 11.56
C ILE A 671 32.33 52.24 10.57
N VAL A 672 32.03 52.43 9.29
CA VAL A 672 33.05 52.82 8.30
C VAL A 672 33.47 54.24 8.68
N ALA A 673 34.56 54.32 9.46
CA ALA A 673 35.24 55.58 9.64
C ALA A 673 35.88 55.97 8.31
N SER A 674 35.39 57.09 7.76
CA SER A 674 35.93 57.80 6.60
C SER A 674 37.31 58.31 6.86
#